data_bd704909cd58efa9ebfab063bc3b50e7
#
_entry.id   bd704909cd58efa9ebfab063bc3b50e7
#
_cell.length_a   1.000
_cell.length_b   1.000
_cell.length_c   1.000
_cell.angle_alpha   90.00
_cell.angle_beta   90.00
_cell.angle_gamma   90.00
#
_symmetry.space_group_name_H-M   'P 1'
#
loop_
_entity.id
_entity.type
_entity.pdbx_description
1 polymer ?
#
loop_
_entity_poly.entity_id
_entity_poly.type
_entity_poly.pdbx_seq_one_letter_code
_entity_poly.pdbx_strand_id
1 'polypeptide(L)'
;MRIKPFYILITILLSINLHAQNVAEMQDTLTAAHLTALRSDAPVPGTRIIKAASLQSMVSATGEADVIKYVQTLPGISTGAEGSSAIYVRGGNIGSNLITLDGVPLYGSSHLLGFTSVFSQDAVSEMRFQVGGFSSEEGNLTASHIQLFSAKPNFDALHWNASCSNFMLGASVTSPIIKDNLAFTASVRISPIGVEYALLKGLLPTSSQTISDASALVYDIYSKMEWRVAPQHTLVLSIFNSLDAYKYIYKQDSNEQMRWGNLVVNMSHTAETEKWRLYNSLAYNSFHSRQGMIKKLGETDNNLAIGNRIRELTLHSRAVRIFLTYAEWQMGFKSRFAAFSPGSSSRITSPSLLGQNSPEAGETLYSSTNTLHTQLSYMNINHCELRAAARANLYIANTERDGKWRTQIDPEASVLARWYPFRWLGLEATADWTLQYHHTLEGVPLGWSLDMIIPSDTQCKPERATQYYAGLLFSFGKHRISVGGYTKAMQNLVYFTDATQLFSSALAAWRNNIDVGTGHSKGIEFLYEKDGERLTARIAYTLSKTDRVFPNMNAGEAFPAKFDRTHILNATVEYILSKKSNREIGLTSLFTFQSGHRETVAAGSFSGHLLKDEKTLDVDWFTTTNNYQMPDYIRWDIGAYIKWEEARYTSMLNLGIYNVLNRHNPYTITYDGETREWKQISLLPIMPSLSYRIQF
;
A
#
# COMPACT_ATOMS: atom_id res chain seq x y z
N MET A 1 3.06 22.88 -30.88
CA MET A 1 1.68 22.79 -31.38
C MET A 1 0.73 23.17 -30.27
N ARG A 2 0.06 24.34 -30.34
CA ARG A 2 -0.80 24.86 -29.27
C ARG A 2 -2.13 24.12 -29.32
N ILE A 3 -2.38 23.21 -28.39
CA ILE A 3 -3.71 22.58 -28.19
C ILE A 3 -4.54 23.55 -27.37
N LYS A 4 -5.61 24.04 -27.97
CA LYS A 4 -6.52 25.03 -27.37
C LYS A 4 -7.34 24.36 -26.23
N PRO A 5 -7.45 24.97 -25.05
CA PRO A 5 -8.18 24.40 -23.88
C PRO A 5 -9.72 24.40 -24.05
N PHE A 6 -10.22 24.60 -25.25
CA PHE A 6 -11.65 24.82 -25.50
C PHE A 6 -12.51 23.54 -25.60
N TYR A 7 -11.90 22.37 -25.82
CA TYR A 7 -12.66 21.13 -25.97
C TYR A 7 -13.02 20.43 -24.66
N ILE A 8 -12.33 20.73 -23.56
CA ILE A 8 -12.62 20.13 -22.24
C ILE A 8 -13.89 20.70 -21.60
N LEU A 9 -14.20 21.97 -21.88
CA LEU A 9 -15.38 22.65 -21.36
C LEU A 9 -16.69 22.19 -22.06
N ILE A 10 -16.61 21.75 -23.29
CA ILE A 10 -17.78 21.31 -24.08
C ILE A 10 -18.29 19.94 -23.65
N THR A 11 -17.43 19.03 -23.19
CA THR A 11 -17.85 17.70 -22.72
C THR A 11 -18.57 17.79 -21.35
N ILE A 12 -18.21 18.74 -20.52
CA ILE A 12 -18.88 19.01 -19.23
C ILE A 12 -20.24 19.68 -19.45
N LEU A 13 -20.39 20.52 -20.47
CA LEU A 13 -21.65 21.23 -20.76
C LEU A 13 -22.65 20.36 -21.53
N LEU A 14 -22.24 19.35 -22.27
CA LEU A 14 -23.13 18.43 -22.99
C LEU A 14 -23.84 17.42 -22.07
N SER A 15 -23.36 17.21 -20.85
CA SER A 15 -24.03 16.35 -19.86
C SER A 15 -25.18 17.06 -19.10
N ILE A 16 -25.33 18.40 -19.26
CA ILE A 16 -26.31 19.20 -18.52
C ILE A 16 -27.69 19.27 -19.22
N ASN A 17 -27.80 18.85 -20.48
CA ASN A 17 -29.03 19.02 -21.28
C ASN A 17 -29.82 17.72 -21.56
N LEU A 18 -29.86 16.75 -20.65
CA LEU A 18 -30.87 15.69 -20.70
C LEU A 18 -32.04 16.03 -19.74
N HIS A 19 -33.08 16.59 -20.35
CA HIS A 19 -34.30 17.03 -19.71
C HIS A 19 -35.00 15.95 -18.88
N ALA A 20 -35.45 16.36 -17.73
CA ALA A 20 -36.38 15.66 -16.87
C ALA A 20 -37.70 15.34 -17.60
N GLN A 21 -38.05 14.09 -17.69
CA GLN A 21 -39.44 13.64 -17.89
C GLN A 21 -39.87 12.59 -16.90
N ASN A 22 -40.79 13.00 -16.07
CA ASN A 22 -41.84 12.31 -15.34
C ASN A 22 -41.49 11.28 -14.24
N VAL A 23 -41.85 11.72 -13.07
CA VAL A 23 -42.07 10.99 -11.82
C VAL A 23 -43.23 10.01 -11.99
N ALA A 24 -42.98 8.72 -11.93
CA ALA A 24 -43.97 7.71 -11.54
C ALA A 24 -43.25 6.46 -10.99
N GLU A 25 -43.72 6.05 -9.81
CA GLU A 25 -43.46 4.79 -9.10
C GLU A 25 -42.23 4.70 -8.20
N MET A 26 -42.47 5.14 -6.95
CA MET A 26 -41.55 5.05 -5.80
C MET A 26 -41.38 3.64 -5.20
N GLN A 27 -41.90 2.58 -5.79
CA GLN A 27 -41.78 1.21 -5.22
C GLN A 27 -40.57 0.41 -5.69
N ASP A 28 -40.00 0.72 -6.86
CA ASP A 28 -38.83 -0.02 -7.38
C ASP A 28 -37.47 0.50 -6.90
N THR A 29 -37.43 1.76 -6.41
CA THR A 29 -36.18 2.37 -5.92
C THR A 29 -35.69 1.75 -4.60
N LEU A 30 -36.60 1.32 -3.71
CA LEU A 30 -36.26 0.60 -2.48
C LEU A 30 -35.65 -0.77 -2.75
N THR A 31 -36.13 -1.47 -3.79
CA THR A 31 -35.62 -2.78 -4.21
C THR A 31 -34.22 -2.65 -4.84
N ALA A 32 -34.01 -1.63 -5.66
CA ALA A 32 -32.69 -1.36 -6.28
C ALA A 32 -31.66 -0.88 -5.24
N ALA A 33 -32.04 -0.04 -4.29
CA ALA A 33 -31.17 0.39 -3.18
C ALA A 33 -30.84 -0.77 -2.24
N HIS A 34 -31.80 -1.64 -1.95
CA HIS A 34 -31.60 -2.84 -1.14
C HIS A 34 -30.70 -3.87 -1.85
N LEU A 35 -30.87 -4.07 -3.17
CA LEU A 35 -29.99 -4.89 -4.00
C LEU A 35 -28.59 -4.30 -4.13
N THR A 36 -28.44 -2.97 -4.19
CA THR A 36 -27.13 -2.30 -4.23
C THR A 36 -26.43 -2.43 -2.87
N ALA A 37 -27.14 -2.33 -1.75
CA ALA A 37 -26.60 -2.58 -0.41
C ALA A 37 -26.19 -4.06 -0.24
N LEU A 38 -27.03 -5.00 -0.66
CA LEU A 38 -26.69 -6.43 -0.69
C LEU A 38 -25.50 -6.73 -1.61
N ARG A 39 -25.34 -6.02 -2.73
CA ARG A 39 -24.20 -6.13 -3.65
C ARG A 39 -22.90 -5.55 -3.08
N SER A 40 -23.00 -4.47 -2.27
CA SER A 40 -21.81 -3.87 -1.64
C SER A 40 -21.22 -4.77 -0.56
N ASP A 41 -22.05 -5.56 0.13
CA ASP A 41 -21.64 -6.43 1.22
C ASP A 41 -21.39 -7.89 0.77
N ALA A 42 -21.76 -8.25 -0.47
CA ALA A 42 -21.45 -9.58 -1.00
C ALA A 42 -19.94 -9.71 -1.25
N PRO A 43 -19.29 -10.76 -0.73
CA PRO A 43 -17.88 -10.99 -0.98
C PRO A 43 -17.66 -11.24 -2.47
N VAL A 44 -17.07 -10.29 -3.16
CA VAL A 44 -16.62 -10.47 -4.55
C VAL A 44 -15.45 -11.45 -4.56
N PRO A 45 -15.41 -12.46 -5.42
CA PRO A 45 -14.29 -13.40 -5.50
C PRO A 45 -12.95 -12.68 -5.61
N GLY A 46 -11.96 -13.17 -4.86
CA GLY A 46 -10.66 -12.50 -4.78
C GLY A 46 -10.68 -11.13 -4.12
N THR A 47 -11.85 -10.61 -3.68
CA THR A 47 -11.99 -9.31 -3.03
C THR A 47 -12.48 -9.51 -1.60
N ARG A 48 -11.82 -8.83 -0.65
CA ARG A 48 -12.25 -8.74 0.74
C ARG A 48 -12.64 -7.32 1.08
N ILE A 49 -13.82 -7.17 1.65
CA ILE A 49 -14.33 -5.89 2.15
C ILE A 49 -14.07 -5.86 3.66
N ILE A 50 -13.37 -4.84 4.11
CA ILE A 50 -13.01 -4.63 5.51
C ILE A 50 -13.49 -3.24 5.92
N LYS A 51 -14.39 -3.18 6.89
CA LYS A 51 -14.84 -1.91 7.46
C LYS A 51 -13.79 -1.45 8.49
N ALA A 52 -13.36 -0.19 8.45
CA ALA A 52 -12.36 0.33 9.39
C ALA A 52 -12.81 0.19 10.85
N ALA A 53 -14.11 0.31 11.12
CA ALA A 53 -14.67 0.10 12.45
C ALA A 53 -14.45 -1.31 13.02
N SER A 54 -14.35 -2.35 12.17
CA SER A 54 -14.10 -3.73 12.62
C SER A 54 -12.65 -3.99 13.01
N LEU A 55 -11.76 -3.03 12.81
CA LEU A 55 -10.33 -3.15 13.16
C LEU A 55 -9.99 -2.51 14.51
N GLN A 56 -10.91 -1.78 15.13
CA GLN A 56 -10.64 -0.94 16.31
C GLN A 56 -10.10 -1.71 17.52
N SER A 57 -10.41 -2.99 17.64
CA SER A 57 -9.95 -3.87 18.72
C SER A 57 -8.59 -4.54 18.40
N MET A 58 -8.05 -4.38 17.19
CA MET A 58 -6.82 -5.07 16.78
C MET A 58 -5.60 -4.49 17.51
N VAL A 59 -4.81 -5.38 18.12
CA VAL A 59 -3.54 -4.99 18.75
C VAL A 59 -2.50 -4.63 17.69
N SER A 60 -1.82 -3.53 17.90
CA SER A 60 -0.70 -3.09 17.08
C SER A 60 0.44 -2.54 17.94
N ALA A 61 1.64 -2.45 17.39
CA ALA A 61 2.79 -1.85 18.08
C ALA A 61 2.58 -0.38 18.41
N THR A 62 1.80 0.33 17.61
CA THR A 62 1.50 1.77 17.79
C THR A 62 0.28 2.04 18.66
N GLY A 63 -0.49 1.03 19.03
CA GLY A 63 -1.77 1.17 19.73
C GLY A 63 -2.95 1.54 18.81
N GLU A 64 -2.70 1.89 17.55
CA GLU A 64 -3.76 2.15 16.57
C GLU A 64 -4.01 0.94 15.67
N ALA A 65 -5.27 0.68 15.35
CA ALA A 65 -5.60 -0.27 14.31
C ALA A 65 -5.20 0.27 12.93
N ASP A 66 -4.59 -0.59 12.13
CA ASP A 66 -3.98 -0.23 10.87
C ASP A 66 -4.48 -1.16 9.75
N VAL A 67 -5.05 -0.56 8.70
CA VAL A 67 -5.63 -1.30 7.57
C VAL A 67 -4.58 -2.10 6.79
N ILE A 68 -3.35 -1.58 6.66
CA ILE A 68 -2.26 -2.27 5.96
C ILE A 68 -1.73 -3.43 6.82
N LYS A 69 -1.58 -3.23 8.13
CA LYS A 69 -1.20 -4.31 9.05
C LYS A 69 -2.25 -5.42 9.08
N TYR A 70 -3.53 -5.08 8.94
CA TYR A 70 -4.57 -6.09 8.78
C TYR A 70 -4.41 -6.87 7.47
N VAL A 71 -4.14 -6.22 6.34
CA VAL A 71 -3.89 -6.91 5.06
C VAL A 71 -2.74 -7.91 5.19
N GLN A 72 -1.68 -7.58 5.93
CA GLN A 72 -0.55 -8.47 6.19
C GLN A 72 -0.94 -9.79 6.91
N THR A 73 -2.13 -9.86 7.53
CA THR A 73 -2.64 -11.09 8.18
C THR A 73 -3.48 -11.98 7.27
N LEU A 74 -3.73 -11.58 6.01
CA LEU A 74 -4.53 -12.34 5.07
C LEU A 74 -3.70 -13.42 4.34
N PRO A 75 -4.33 -14.48 3.81
CA PRO A 75 -3.60 -15.51 3.06
C PRO A 75 -3.04 -14.95 1.75
N GLY A 76 -1.95 -15.58 1.26
CA GLY A 76 -1.26 -15.18 0.03
C GLY A 76 -0.33 -13.97 0.18
N ILE A 77 -0.10 -13.49 1.41
CA ILE A 77 0.68 -12.30 1.69
C ILE A 77 1.90 -12.61 2.53
N SER A 78 3.07 -12.33 1.97
CA SER A 78 4.34 -12.29 2.69
C SER A 78 4.63 -10.85 3.14
N THR A 79 5.15 -10.69 4.34
CA THR A 79 5.57 -9.37 4.85
C THR A 79 7.06 -9.14 4.62
N GLY A 80 7.48 -7.89 4.61
CA GLY A 80 8.89 -7.53 4.70
C GLY A 80 9.53 -7.92 6.03
N ALA A 81 10.60 -7.23 6.38
CA ALA A 81 11.24 -7.36 7.68
C ALA A 81 10.31 -6.87 8.82
N GLU A 82 10.68 -7.13 10.07
CA GLU A 82 9.91 -6.72 11.24
C GLU A 82 9.63 -5.21 11.26
N GLY A 83 8.41 -4.83 11.61
CA GLY A 83 7.97 -3.42 11.62
C GLY A 83 7.60 -2.84 10.25
N SER A 84 7.89 -3.55 9.15
CA SER A 84 7.62 -3.08 7.79
C SER A 84 6.13 -3.03 7.45
N SER A 85 5.73 -2.04 6.63
CA SER A 85 4.43 -1.99 5.95
C SER A 85 4.45 -2.67 4.57
N ALA A 86 5.57 -3.28 4.18
CA ALA A 86 5.70 -3.95 2.89
C ALA A 86 4.73 -5.14 2.78
N ILE A 87 4.17 -5.31 1.60
CA ILE A 87 3.24 -6.38 1.24
C ILE A 87 3.71 -7.01 -0.06
N TYR A 88 3.94 -8.32 -0.04
CA TYR A 88 4.32 -9.12 -1.21
C TYR A 88 3.20 -10.11 -1.48
N VAL A 89 2.32 -9.79 -2.42
CA VAL A 89 1.10 -10.57 -2.70
C VAL A 89 1.39 -11.61 -3.76
N ARG A 90 1.22 -12.88 -3.40
CA ARG A 90 1.46 -14.03 -4.28
C ARG A 90 2.78 -13.89 -5.04
N GLY A 91 3.84 -13.56 -4.31
CA GLY A 91 5.20 -13.41 -4.84
C GLY A 91 5.44 -12.20 -5.75
N GLY A 92 4.50 -11.25 -5.86
CA GLY A 92 4.76 -9.96 -6.51
C GLY A 92 5.71 -9.08 -5.71
N ASN A 93 6.30 -8.06 -6.33
CA ASN A 93 7.14 -7.07 -5.65
C ASN A 93 6.28 -6.07 -4.86
N ILE A 94 6.89 -5.30 -3.98
CA ILE A 94 6.18 -4.27 -3.20
C ILE A 94 5.47 -3.26 -4.11
N GLY A 95 6.12 -2.82 -5.18
CA GLY A 95 5.58 -1.86 -6.14
C GLY A 95 4.55 -2.45 -7.11
N SER A 96 4.31 -3.76 -7.08
CA SER A 96 3.32 -4.44 -7.92
C SER A 96 1.89 -4.34 -7.36
N ASN A 97 1.74 -3.74 -6.17
CA ASN A 97 0.45 -3.50 -5.52
C ASN A 97 -0.04 -2.08 -5.82
N LEU A 98 -1.26 -1.95 -6.30
CA LEU A 98 -1.91 -0.65 -6.45
C LEU A 98 -2.66 -0.31 -5.16
N ILE A 99 -2.31 0.80 -4.53
CA ILE A 99 -3.04 1.35 -3.39
C ILE A 99 -3.76 2.61 -3.87
N THR A 100 -5.06 2.70 -3.66
CA THR A 100 -5.85 3.87 -4.05
C THR A 100 -6.68 4.41 -2.89
N LEU A 101 -6.80 5.73 -2.81
CA LEU A 101 -7.76 6.42 -1.95
C LEU A 101 -8.80 7.11 -2.83
N ASP A 102 -10.07 6.72 -2.70
CA ASP A 102 -11.18 7.18 -3.55
C ASP A 102 -10.87 7.07 -5.06
N GLY A 103 -10.16 5.99 -5.48
CA GLY A 103 -9.77 5.73 -6.87
C GLY A 103 -8.51 6.45 -7.36
N VAL A 104 -7.83 7.23 -6.50
CA VAL A 104 -6.58 7.93 -6.83
C VAL A 104 -5.38 7.15 -6.27
N PRO A 105 -4.35 6.84 -7.08
CA PRO A 105 -3.18 6.11 -6.62
C PRO A 105 -2.41 6.83 -5.51
N LEU A 106 -1.84 6.04 -4.58
CA LEU A 106 -0.92 6.49 -3.54
C LEU A 106 0.37 5.69 -3.62
N TYR A 107 1.51 6.38 -3.67
CA TYR A 107 2.81 5.74 -3.83
C TYR A 107 3.53 5.50 -2.50
N GLY A 108 3.41 6.40 -1.53
CA GLY A 108 3.96 6.21 -0.18
C GLY A 108 2.84 5.94 0.82
N SER A 109 2.74 4.72 1.34
CA SER A 109 1.63 4.28 2.19
C SER A 109 1.98 4.14 3.67
N SER A 110 3.20 4.54 4.10
CA SER A 110 3.67 4.32 5.46
C SER A 110 4.14 5.57 6.16
N HIS A 111 3.89 5.62 7.47
CA HIS A 111 4.46 6.53 8.46
C HIS A 111 5.44 5.81 9.38
N LEU A 112 6.25 6.59 10.12
CA LEU A 112 7.15 6.10 11.16
C LEU A 112 8.04 4.94 10.66
N LEU A 113 8.66 5.12 9.48
CA LEU A 113 9.55 4.12 8.89
C LEU A 113 8.87 2.74 8.66
N GLY A 114 7.56 2.73 8.39
CA GLY A 114 6.80 1.52 8.12
C GLY A 114 6.03 0.95 9.31
N PHE A 115 6.16 1.50 10.52
CA PHE A 115 5.44 0.98 11.68
C PHE A 115 3.92 1.18 11.62
N THR A 116 3.45 2.20 10.93
CA THR A 116 2.02 2.44 10.70
C THR A 116 1.77 2.93 9.28
N SER A 117 0.54 2.80 8.81
CA SER A 117 0.13 3.34 7.52
C SER A 117 -0.29 4.81 7.61
N VAL A 118 -0.30 5.50 6.45
CA VAL A 118 -0.81 6.88 6.33
C VAL A 118 -2.34 6.95 6.42
N PHE A 119 -3.02 5.84 6.66
CA PHE A 119 -4.48 5.74 6.63
C PHE A 119 -5.05 5.73 8.05
N SER A 120 -5.49 6.89 8.49
CA SER A 120 -6.22 7.04 9.75
C SER A 120 -7.57 6.30 9.69
N GLN A 121 -7.99 5.68 10.80
CA GLN A 121 -9.32 5.08 10.93
C GLN A 121 -10.45 6.10 10.78
N ASP A 122 -10.16 7.38 10.99
CA ASP A 122 -11.12 8.47 10.88
C ASP A 122 -11.24 8.98 9.44
N ALA A 123 -10.19 8.81 8.64
CA ALA A 123 -10.18 9.17 7.23
C ALA A 123 -10.75 8.06 6.33
N VAL A 124 -10.62 6.80 6.74
CA VAL A 124 -11.02 5.62 5.94
C VAL A 124 -12.20 4.92 6.58
N SER A 125 -13.26 4.71 5.81
CA SER A 125 -14.47 3.96 6.25
C SER A 125 -14.42 2.49 5.87
N GLU A 126 -13.91 2.19 4.67
CA GLU A 126 -13.90 0.85 4.08
C GLU A 126 -12.62 0.63 3.29
N MET A 127 -12.12 -0.59 3.31
CA MET A 127 -11.06 -1.06 2.43
C MET A 127 -11.55 -2.27 1.65
N ARG A 128 -11.23 -2.31 0.36
CA ARG A 128 -11.38 -3.50 -0.49
C ARG A 128 -10.01 -3.98 -0.91
N PHE A 129 -9.71 -5.21 -0.55
CA PHE A 129 -8.48 -5.88 -0.93
C PHE A 129 -8.77 -6.93 -1.98
N GLN A 130 -8.14 -6.82 -3.15
CA GLN A 130 -8.36 -7.68 -4.31
C GLN A 130 -7.05 -8.28 -4.82
N VAL A 131 -7.03 -9.60 -5.04
CA VAL A 131 -5.83 -10.39 -5.42
C VAL A 131 -6.00 -11.09 -6.77
N GLY A 132 -7.15 -10.95 -7.42
CA GLY A 132 -7.48 -11.53 -8.73
C GLY A 132 -8.90 -11.20 -9.15
N GLY A 133 -9.27 -11.49 -10.38
CA GLY A 133 -10.56 -11.10 -10.94
C GLY A 133 -10.72 -9.58 -10.98
N PHE A 134 -9.68 -8.85 -11.41
CA PHE A 134 -9.62 -7.39 -11.31
C PHE A 134 -10.72 -6.71 -12.11
N SER A 135 -11.20 -5.57 -11.58
CA SER A 135 -12.15 -4.72 -12.30
C SER A 135 -11.49 -4.07 -13.53
N SER A 136 -12.29 -3.78 -14.56
CA SER A 136 -11.78 -3.12 -15.77
C SER A 136 -11.32 -1.69 -15.55
N GLU A 137 -11.81 -1.00 -14.53
CA GLU A 137 -11.45 0.40 -14.26
C GLU A 137 -10.04 0.59 -13.69
N GLU A 138 -9.48 -0.46 -13.07
CA GLU A 138 -8.17 -0.39 -12.45
C GLU A 138 -7.15 -1.26 -13.18
N GLY A 139 -6.06 -0.65 -13.57
CA GLY A 139 -4.88 -1.24 -14.18
C GLY A 139 -3.61 -0.67 -13.59
N ASN A 140 -2.49 -0.95 -14.21
CA ASN A 140 -1.19 -0.54 -13.72
C ASN A 140 -0.84 -1.23 -12.38
N LEU A 141 -1.15 -2.53 -12.31
CA LEU A 141 -0.88 -3.42 -11.18
C LEU A 141 -0.57 -4.83 -11.70
N THR A 142 0.27 -5.56 -10.99
CA THR A 142 0.59 -6.95 -11.32
C THR A 142 0.43 -7.91 -10.14
N ALA A 143 0.07 -7.42 -8.94
CA ALA A 143 -0.10 -8.27 -7.75
C ALA A 143 -1.46 -8.11 -7.06
N SER A 144 -1.80 -6.93 -6.56
CA SER A 144 -3.05 -6.69 -5.85
C SER A 144 -3.55 -5.26 -5.99
N HIS A 145 -4.84 -5.05 -5.70
CA HIS A 145 -5.45 -3.74 -5.54
C HIS A 145 -5.95 -3.58 -4.11
N ILE A 146 -5.45 -2.55 -3.41
CA ILE A 146 -5.93 -2.10 -2.11
C ILE A 146 -6.67 -0.81 -2.33
N GLN A 147 -7.99 -0.91 -2.35
CA GLN A 147 -8.87 0.23 -2.58
C GLN A 147 -9.42 0.73 -1.24
N LEU A 148 -9.07 1.95 -0.89
CA LEU A 148 -9.52 2.63 0.31
C LEU A 148 -10.62 3.63 -0.03
N PHE A 149 -11.70 3.56 0.70
CA PHE A 149 -12.81 4.51 0.62
C PHE A 149 -12.79 5.39 1.85
N SER A 150 -12.78 6.68 1.61
CA SER A 150 -12.77 7.65 2.69
C SER A 150 -14.09 7.71 3.45
N ALA A 151 -14.04 8.24 4.66
CA ALA A 151 -15.22 8.47 5.47
C ALA A 151 -16.22 9.38 4.74
N LYS A 152 -17.52 9.04 4.84
CA LYS A 152 -18.60 9.84 4.25
C LYS A 152 -18.97 10.97 5.19
N PRO A 153 -19.20 12.19 4.67
CA PRO A 153 -19.73 13.28 5.48
C PRO A 153 -21.12 12.94 6.06
N ASN A 154 -21.41 13.45 7.25
CA ASN A 154 -22.72 13.36 7.86
C ASN A 154 -23.58 14.58 7.44
N PHE A 155 -24.78 14.32 6.94
CA PHE A 155 -25.71 15.34 6.49
C PHE A 155 -26.75 15.77 7.53
N ASP A 156 -26.78 15.07 8.68
CA ASP A 156 -27.83 15.30 9.69
C ASP A 156 -27.35 16.17 10.85
N ALA A 157 -26.17 15.84 11.41
CA ALA A 157 -25.66 16.45 12.64
C ALA A 157 -24.15 16.56 12.65
N LEU A 158 -23.63 17.40 13.54
CA LEU A 158 -22.22 17.49 13.87
C LEU A 158 -21.81 16.26 14.69
N HIS A 159 -20.79 15.54 14.22
CA HIS A 159 -20.08 14.53 14.98
C HIS A 159 -18.59 14.85 14.98
N TRP A 160 -17.94 14.53 16.08
CA TRP A 160 -16.50 14.65 16.16
C TRP A 160 -15.93 13.50 16.99
N ASN A 161 -14.67 13.19 16.76
CA ASN A 161 -13.94 12.25 17.57
C ASN A 161 -12.51 12.74 17.85
N ALA A 162 -11.94 12.21 18.92
CA ALA A 162 -10.55 12.39 19.26
C ALA A 162 -9.95 11.04 19.68
N SER A 163 -8.69 10.83 19.34
CA SER A 163 -7.95 9.61 19.68
C SER A 163 -6.53 9.95 20.12
N CYS A 164 -6.01 9.14 21.01
CA CYS A 164 -4.64 9.19 21.50
C CYS A 164 -4.11 7.77 21.59
N SER A 165 -2.93 7.54 21.06
CA SER A 165 -2.21 6.27 21.12
C SER A 165 -0.76 6.51 21.52
N ASN A 166 0.06 5.45 21.60
CA ASN A 166 1.48 5.55 21.95
C ASN A 166 2.23 6.54 21.05
N PHE A 167 1.92 6.56 19.75
CA PHE A 167 2.70 7.30 18.77
C PHE A 167 1.86 8.26 17.92
N MET A 168 0.55 8.33 18.12
CA MET A 168 -0.33 9.16 17.30
C MET A 168 -1.42 9.85 18.12
N LEU A 169 -1.66 11.10 17.80
CA LEU A 169 -2.82 11.88 18.25
C LEU A 169 -3.71 12.16 17.04
N GLY A 170 -5.00 11.90 17.17
CA GLY A 170 -5.96 12.05 16.07
C GLY A 170 -7.18 12.87 16.50
N ALA A 171 -7.74 13.61 15.54
CA ALA A 171 -9.04 14.24 15.67
C ALA A 171 -9.77 14.24 14.33
N SER A 172 -11.10 14.13 14.37
CA SER A 172 -11.90 14.30 13.18
C SER A 172 -13.24 14.95 13.47
N VAL A 173 -13.81 15.57 12.44
CA VAL A 173 -15.10 16.23 12.49
C VAL A 173 -15.88 15.97 11.21
N THR A 174 -17.17 15.76 11.34
CA THR A 174 -18.10 15.71 10.22
C THR A 174 -19.35 16.50 10.55
N SER A 175 -19.83 17.30 9.61
CA SER A 175 -20.98 18.19 9.82
C SER A 175 -21.67 18.54 8.52
N PRO A 176 -23.00 18.72 8.52
CA PRO A 176 -23.66 19.42 7.45
C PRO A 176 -23.25 20.91 7.47
N ILE A 177 -23.05 21.48 6.28
CA ILE A 177 -22.97 22.91 6.02
C ILE A 177 -24.41 23.39 5.65
N ILE A 178 -25.06 22.62 4.79
CA ILE A 178 -26.48 22.77 4.43
C ILE A 178 -27.09 21.38 4.63
N LYS A 179 -28.03 21.30 5.58
CA LYS A 179 -28.69 20.04 5.92
C LYS A 179 -29.19 19.33 4.66
N ASP A 180 -29.01 18.03 4.59
CA ASP A 180 -29.37 17.12 3.49
C ASP A 180 -28.65 17.37 2.15
N ASN A 181 -28.03 18.55 1.92
CA ASN A 181 -27.47 18.92 0.62
C ASN A 181 -25.96 19.04 0.58
N LEU A 182 -25.33 19.68 1.56
CA LEU A 182 -23.91 19.94 1.57
C LEU A 182 -23.32 19.59 2.94
N ALA A 183 -22.36 18.67 2.96
CA ALA A 183 -21.70 18.26 4.18
C ALA A 183 -20.19 18.10 3.96
N PHE A 184 -19.44 18.20 5.05
CA PHE A 184 -18.00 17.98 5.04
C PHE A 184 -17.56 17.00 6.12
N THR A 185 -16.41 16.38 5.91
CA THR A 185 -15.63 15.65 6.92
C THR A 185 -14.19 16.07 6.83
N ALA A 186 -13.52 16.18 7.97
CA ALA A 186 -12.09 16.44 8.04
C ALA A 186 -11.49 15.63 9.17
N SER A 187 -10.27 15.13 8.97
CA SER A 187 -9.48 14.44 9.98
C SER A 187 -8.02 14.90 9.93
N VAL A 188 -7.40 14.93 11.08
CA VAL A 188 -5.97 15.18 11.25
C VAL A 188 -5.39 14.15 12.21
N ARG A 189 -4.19 13.68 11.89
CA ARG A 189 -3.41 12.83 12.76
C ARG A 189 -1.97 13.33 12.78
N ILE A 190 -1.35 13.38 13.96
CA ILE A 190 0.03 13.83 14.14
C ILE A 190 0.74 12.90 15.13
N SER A 191 2.03 12.64 14.88
CA SER A 191 2.86 11.90 15.81
C SER A 191 3.63 12.85 16.75
N PRO A 192 3.53 12.68 18.07
CA PRO A 192 4.31 13.43 19.04
C PRO A 192 5.75 12.92 19.20
N ILE A 193 6.22 11.97 18.38
CA ILE A 193 7.50 11.27 18.53
C ILE A 193 8.71 12.23 18.67
N GLY A 194 8.67 13.38 18.02
CA GLY A 194 9.71 14.40 18.16
C GLY A 194 9.76 15.03 19.57
N VAL A 195 8.57 15.23 20.16
CA VAL A 195 8.43 15.73 21.55
C VAL A 195 8.81 14.63 22.54
N GLU A 196 8.35 13.40 22.31
CA GLU A 196 8.70 12.24 23.14
C GLU A 196 10.21 12.02 23.19
N TYR A 197 10.89 12.06 22.04
CA TYR A 197 12.34 11.98 21.98
C TYR A 197 13.01 13.12 22.77
N ALA A 198 12.55 14.37 22.63
CA ALA A 198 13.11 15.51 23.34
C ALA A 198 12.98 15.38 24.86
N LEU A 199 11.86 14.82 25.35
CA LEU A 199 11.63 14.56 26.78
C LEU A 199 12.49 13.40 27.30
N LEU A 200 12.63 12.32 26.52
CA LEU A 200 13.38 11.13 26.93
C LEU A 200 14.89 11.28 26.78
N LYS A 201 15.36 12.18 25.90
CA LYS A 201 16.79 12.42 25.64
C LYS A 201 17.59 12.68 26.93
N GLY A 202 17.00 13.41 27.89
CA GLY A 202 17.62 13.68 29.18
C GLY A 202 17.74 12.48 30.13
N LEU A 203 16.96 11.41 29.87
CA LEU A 203 16.95 10.19 30.67
C LEU A 203 17.86 9.09 30.07
N LEU A 204 18.31 9.27 28.83
CA LEU A 204 19.16 8.28 28.15
C LEU A 204 20.63 8.46 28.55
N PRO A 205 21.38 7.37 28.79
CA PRO A 205 22.80 7.46 29.14
C PRO A 205 23.60 8.14 28.02
N THR A 206 24.35 9.19 28.37
CA THR A 206 25.14 9.98 27.41
C THR A 206 26.29 9.21 26.76
N SER A 207 26.77 8.15 27.37
CA SER A 207 27.92 7.36 26.91
C SER A 207 27.62 6.48 25.68
N SER A 208 26.36 6.14 25.43
CA SER A 208 25.94 5.26 24.32
C SER A 208 25.36 6.00 23.11
N GLN A 209 25.23 7.34 23.19
CA GLN A 209 24.56 8.11 22.14
C GLN A 209 25.52 8.48 21.00
N THR A 210 25.40 7.76 19.88
CA THR A 210 26.02 8.15 18.60
C THR A 210 25.31 9.38 18.00
N ILE A 211 23.99 9.50 18.23
CA ILE A 211 23.15 10.62 17.78
C ILE A 211 23.20 11.74 18.81
N SER A 212 23.62 12.93 18.40
CA SER A 212 23.68 14.12 19.25
C SER A 212 22.33 14.82 19.35
N ASP A 213 21.55 14.82 18.28
CA ASP A 213 20.20 15.38 18.23
C ASP A 213 19.33 14.72 17.15
N ALA A 214 18.00 14.70 17.37
CA ALA A 214 17.04 14.20 16.41
C ALA A 214 15.76 15.02 16.46
N SER A 215 15.12 15.17 15.30
CA SER A 215 13.79 15.76 15.21
C SER A 215 12.94 14.99 14.22
N ALA A 216 11.63 14.94 14.49
CA ALA A 216 10.67 14.29 13.61
C ALA A 216 9.38 15.12 13.54
N LEU A 217 8.81 15.17 12.34
CA LEU A 217 7.46 15.67 12.08
C LEU A 217 6.73 14.66 11.21
N VAL A 218 5.65 14.10 11.75
CA VAL A 218 4.83 13.10 11.05
C VAL A 218 3.37 13.47 11.20
N TYR A 219 2.65 13.60 10.08
CA TYR A 219 1.23 13.89 10.08
C TYR A 219 0.52 13.38 8.83
N ASP A 220 -0.79 13.19 8.95
CA ASP A 220 -1.72 13.10 7.84
C ASP A 220 -2.95 13.99 8.08
N ILE A 221 -3.48 14.55 6.98
CA ILE A 221 -4.67 15.39 6.95
C ILE A 221 -5.54 14.89 5.81
N TYR A 222 -6.81 14.67 6.11
CA TYR A 222 -7.82 14.35 5.12
C TYR A 222 -8.99 15.32 5.25
N SER A 223 -9.55 15.77 4.12
CA SER A 223 -10.76 16.56 4.06
C SER A 223 -11.59 16.17 2.84
N LYS A 224 -12.90 16.09 3.03
CA LYS A 224 -13.86 15.77 1.97
C LYS A 224 -15.11 16.62 2.13
N MET A 225 -15.58 17.16 1.02
CA MET A 225 -16.83 17.86 0.91
C MET A 225 -17.71 17.16 -0.11
N GLU A 226 -18.93 16.87 0.23
CA GLU A 226 -19.92 16.22 -0.62
C GLU A 226 -21.14 17.14 -0.78
N TRP A 227 -21.47 17.43 -2.02
CA TRP A 227 -22.58 18.30 -2.39
C TRP A 227 -23.57 17.54 -3.28
N ARG A 228 -24.78 17.35 -2.79
CA ARG A 228 -25.93 16.82 -3.52
C ARG A 228 -26.58 17.97 -4.26
N VAL A 229 -26.10 18.24 -5.49
CA VAL A 229 -26.55 19.37 -6.31
C VAL A 229 -28.00 19.20 -6.77
N ALA A 230 -28.37 17.94 -7.02
CA ALA A 230 -29.74 17.52 -7.38
C ALA A 230 -29.96 16.09 -6.88
N PRO A 231 -31.17 15.57 -6.84
CA PRO A 231 -31.48 14.22 -6.35
C PRO A 231 -30.65 13.11 -6.97
N GLN A 232 -30.20 13.30 -8.21
CA GLN A 232 -29.43 12.31 -8.98
C GLN A 232 -27.96 12.70 -9.18
N HIS A 233 -27.53 13.87 -8.72
CA HIS A 233 -26.20 14.42 -8.98
C HIS A 233 -25.47 14.76 -7.68
N THR A 234 -24.32 14.12 -7.49
CA THR A 234 -23.45 14.38 -6.35
C THR A 234 -22.07 14.82 -6.84
N LEU A 235 -21.58 15.93 -6.30
CA LEU A 235 -20.21 16.41 -6.47
C LEU A 235 -19.42 16.15 -5.19
N VAL A 236 -18.19 15.66 -5.32
CA VAL A 236 -17.29 15.43 -4.20
C VAL A 236 -15.96 16.10 -4.49
N LEU A 237 -15.44 16.84 -3.52
CA LEU A 237 -14.07 17.33 -3.49
C LEU A 237 -13.37 16.72 -2.28
N SER A 238 -12.22 16.04 -2.50
CA SER A 238 -11.41 15.49 -1.41
C SER A 238 -9.96 15.92 -1.54
N ILE A 239 -9.30 16.10 -0.40
CA ILE A 239 -7.90 16.48 -0.28
C ILE A 239 -7.28 15.56 0.78
N PHE A 240 -6.16 14.95 0.43
CA PHE A 240 -5.33 14.17 1.36
C PHE A 240 -3.90 14.67 1.29
N ASN A 241 -3.28 14.88 2.45
CA ASN A 241 -1.87 15.20 2.55
C ASN A 241 -1.23 14.42 3.69
N SER A 242 -0.07 13.83 3.43
CA SER A 242 0.74 13.14 4.44
C SER A 242 2.20 13.57 4.35
N LEU A 243 2.89 13.57 5.48
CA LEU A 243 4.30 13.92 5.56
C LEU A 243 4.98 13.15 6.69
N ASP A 244 6.15 12.59 6.35
CA ASP A 244 7.18 12.19 7.30
C ASP A 244 8.43 13.00 7.04
N ALA A 245 9.01 13.58 8.06
CA ALA A 245 10.27 14.31 7.99
C ALA A 245 11.11 14.03 9.24
N TYR A 246 12.28 13.48 9.04
CA TYR A 246 13.24 13.12 10.10
C TYR A 246 14.57 13.80 9.84
N LYS A 247 15.23 14.22 10.92
CA LYS A 247 16.59 14.73 10.90
C LYS A 247 17.35 14.13 12.06
N TYR A 248 18.51 13.55 11.78
CA TYR A 248 19.45 13.00 12.75
C TYR A 248 20.77 13.75 12.64
N ILE A 249 21.33 14.17 13.77
CA ILE A 249 22.64 14.81 13.88
C ILE A 249 23.52 13.88 14.69
N TYR A 250 24.63 13.46 14.10
CA TYR A 250 25.59 12.57 14.75
C TYR A 250 26.73 13.36 15.39
N LYS A 251 27.37 12.79 16.41
CA LYS A 251 28.50 13.42 17.13
C LYS A 251 29.72 13.70 16.23
N GLN A 252 29.85 13.02 15.11
CA GLN A 252 30.96 13.15 14.16
C GLN A 252 30.68 14.15 13.02
N ASP A 253 29.97 15.24 13.32
CA ASP A 253 29.64 16.30 12.34
C ASP A 253 28.98 15.79 11.05
N SER A 254 28.24 14.69 11.15
CA SER A 254 27.41 14.18 10.06
C SER A 254 25.94 14.38 10.40
N ASN A 255 25.11 14.62 9.39
CA ASN A 255 23.67 14.65 9.55
C ASN A 255 23.00 13.85 8.45
N GLU A 256 21.88 13.26 8.81
CA GLU A 256 21.01 12.51 7.91
C GLU A 256 19.61 13.11 7.96
N GLN A 257 18.98 13.22 6.79
CA GLN A 257 17.63 13.72 6.64
C GLN A 257 16.84 12.77 5.77
N MET A 258 15.63 12.40 6.22
CA MET A 258 14.69 11.61 5.46
C MET A 258 13.36 12.34 5.40
N ARG A 259 12.76 12.38 4.22
CA ARG A 259 11.45 13.00 4.03
C ARG A 259 10.67 12.31 2.93
N TRP A 260 9.40 12.01 3.18
CA TRP A 260 8.46 11.56 2.16
C TRP A 260 7.05 12.02 2.46
N GLY A 261 6.20 12.03 1.44
CA GLY A 261 4.81 12.42 1.62
C GLY A 261 4.01 12.43 0.34
N ASN A 262 2.69 12.47 0.51
CA ASN A 262 1.71 12.51 -0.56
C ASN A 262 0.88 13.80 -0.49
N LEU A 263 0.45 14.26 -1.65
CA LEU A 263 -0.64 15.22 -1.80
C LEU A 263 -1.60 14.68 -2.87
N VAL A 264 -2.86 14.48 -2.51
CA VAL A 264 -3.93 14.09 -3.43
C VAL A 264 -5.03 15.13 -3.38
N VAL A 265 -5.48 15.58 -4.54
CA VAL A 265 -6.68 16.40 -4.71
C VAL A 265 -7.55 15.70 -5.73
N ASN A 266 -8.78 15.37 -5.36
CA ASN A 266 -9.71 14.66 -6.24
C ASN A 266 -11.06 15.37 -6.25
N MET A 267 -11.54 15.69 -7.46
CA MET A 267 -12.89 16.17 -7.70
C MET A 267 -13.64 15.13 -8.52
N SER A 268 -14.77 14.67 -8.01
CA SER A 268 -15.60 13.68 -8.70
C SER A 268 -17.06 14.10 -8.77
N HIS A 269 -17.72 13.63 -9.83
CA HIS A 269 -19.14 13.80 -10.07
C HIS A 269 -19.76 12.42 -10.30
N THR A 270 -20.83 12.14 -9.60
CA THR A 270 -21.65 10.95 -9.79
C THR A 270 -23.04 11.37 -10.23
N ALA A 271 -23.58 10.72 -11.26
CA ALA A 271 -24.96 10.88 -11.67
C ALA A 271 -25.63 9.51 -11.74
N GLU A 272 -26.78 9.37 -11.11
CA GLU A 272 -27.51 8.12 -11.01
C GLU A 272 -28.92 8.26 -11.56
N THR A 273 -29.27 7.33 -12.48
CA THR A 273 -30.61 7.16 -13.01
C THR A 273 -31.02 5.70 -12.81
N GLU A 274 -32.26 5.33 -13.08
CA GLU A 274 -32.73 3.94 -12.95
C GLU A 274 -31.87 2.92 -13.69
N LYS A 275 -31.34 3.29 -14.88
CA LYS A 275 -30.61 2.36 -15.78
C LYS A 275 -29.14 2.68 -15.92
N TRP A 276 -28.71 3.90 -15.57
CA TRP A 276 -27.34 4.36 -15.75
C TRP A 276 -26.76 4.95 -14.48
N ARG A 277 -25.53 4.57 -14.19
CA ARG A 277 -24.68 5.27 -13.22
C ARG A 277 -23.46 5.81 -13.95
N LEU A 278 -23.27 7.11 -13.86
CA LEU A 278 -22.13 7.83 -14.44
C LEU A 278 -21.20 8.27 -13.33
N TYR A 279 -19.92 8.11 -13.55
CA TYR A 279 -18.87 8.60 -12.67
C TYR A 279 -17.82 9.32 -13.48
N ASN A 280 -17.47 10.54 -13.11
CA ASN A 280 -16.40 11.33 -13.69
C ASN A 280 -15.51 11.84 -12.58
N SER A 281 -14.19 11.81 -12.77
CA SER A 281 -13.26 12.40 -11.81
C SER A 281 -12.06 13.04 -12.49
N LEU A 282 -11.56 14.09 -11.86
CA LEU A 282 -10.30 14.74 -12.15
C LEU A 282 -9.48 14.75 -10.87
N ALA A 283 -8.32 14.10 -10.90
CA ALA A 283 -7.48 13.97 -9.74
C ALA A 283 -6.04 14.40 -10.03
N TYR A 284 -5.44 15.08 -9.07
CA TYR A 284 -4.02 15.37 -9.03
C TYR A 284 -3.40 14.61 -7.86
N ASN A 285 -2.29 13.92 -8.12
CA ASN A 285 -1.49 13.21 -7.14
C ASN A 285 -0.04 13.66 -7.23
N SER A 286 0.58 13.89 -6.09
CA SER A 286 2.02 14.16 -5.99
C SER A 286 2.60 13.38 -4.83
N PHE A 287 3.59 12.55 -5.13
CA PHE A 287 4.42 11.85 -4.16
C PHE A 287 5.85 12.38 -4.24
N HIS A 288 6.51 12.49 -3.11
CA HIS A 288 7.95 12.77 -3.04
C HIS A 288 8.59 11.96 -1.94
N SER A 289 9.81 11.53 -2.19
CA SER A 289 10.70 10.97 -1.18
C SER A 289 12.11 11.52 -1.36
N ARG A 290 12.82 11.72 -0.25
CA ARG A 290 14.23 12.12 -0.27
C ARG A 290 14.92 11.61 0.97
N GLN A 291 16.10 11.01 0.77
CA GLN A 291 17.05 10.74 1.83
C GLN A 291 18.36 11.43 1.48
N GLY A 292 18.93 12.16 2.44
CA GLY A 292 20.19 12.88 2.27
C GLY A 292 21.10 12.64 3.45
N MET A 293 22.39 12.45 3.18
CA MET A 293 23.44 12.34 4.18
C MET A 293 24.50 13.39 3.88
N ILE A 294 24.86 14.17 4.88
CA ILE A 294 25.97 15.11 4.83
C ILE A 294 27.02 14.61 5.80
N LYS A 295 28.20 14.27 5.30
CA LYS A 295 29.33 13.85 6.10
C LYS A 295 30.48 14.83 5.91
N LYS A 296 30.92 15.46 7.00
CA LYS A 296 32.12 16.29 7.00
C LYS A 296 33.37 15.39 7.03
N LEU A 297 34.23 15.56 6.07
CA LEU A 297 35.55 14.90 5.98
C LEU A 297 36.65 15.98 6.00
N GLY A 298 37.00 16.46 7.20
CA GLY A 298 37.92 17.61 7.36
C GLY A 298 37.30 18.89 6.78
N GLU A 299 37.98 19.54 5.80
CA GLU A 299 37.48 20.74 5.11
C GLU A 299 36.49 20.43 3.94
N THR A 300 36.19 19.14 3.70
CA THR A 300 35.32 18.74 2.60
C THR A 300 33.96 18.27 3.10
N ASP A 301 32.90 18.79 2.52
CA ASP A 301 31.53 18.28 2.74
C ASP A 301 31.19 17.27 1.63
N ASN A 302 30.92 16.04 2.04
CA ASN A 302 30.36 15.03 1.12
C ASN A 302 28.85 14.99 1.33
N ASN A 303 28.11 15.47 0.34
CA ASN A 303 26.66 15.53 0.37
C ASN A 303 26.09 14.50 -0.62
N LEU A 304 25.47 13.46 -0.08
CA LEU A 304 24.82 12.42 -0.83
C LEU A 304 23.31 12.53 -0.63
N ALA A 305 22.55 12.53 -1.71
CA ALA A 305 21.08 12.50 -1.64
C ALA A 305 20.49 11.59 -2.70
N ILE A 306 19.48 10.82 -2.29
CA ILE A 306 18.63 10.02 -3.17
C ILE A 306 17.21 10.56 -3.03
N GLY A 307 16.52 10.72 -4.14
CA GLY A 307 15.15 11.23 -4.13
C GLY A 307 14.32 10.69 -5.27
N ASN A 308 13.03 10.77 -5.07
CA ASN A 308 12.03 10.40 -6.06
C ASN A 308 10.86 11.38 -5.98
N ARG A 309 10.37 11.82 -7.12
CA ARG A 309 9.15 12.63 -7.20
C ARG A 309 8.28 12.14 -8.34
N ILE A 310 7.01 11.93 -8.03
CA ILE A 310 5.97 11.59 -9.01
C ILE A 310 4.90 12.67 -8.93
N ARG A 311 4.47 13.17 -10.08
CA ARG A 311 3.32 14.06 -10.21
C ARG A 311 2.41 13.49 -11.29
N GLU A 312 1.15 13.34 -10.97
CA GLU A 312 0.20 12.66 -11.84
C GLU A 312 -1.11 13.44 -11.90
N LEU A 313 -1.62 13.60 -13.13
CA LEU A 313 -2.96 14.12 -13.39
C LEU A 313 -3.78 13.00 -14.03
N THR A 314 -4.91 12.66 -13.43
CA THR A 314 -5.80 11.58 -13.90
C THR A 314 -7.17 12.13 -14.22
N LEU A 315 -7.64 11.84 -15.43
CA LEU A 315 -9.04 12.00 -15.84
C LEU A 315 -9.66 10.63 -15.97
N HIS A 316 -10.79 10.40 -15.32
CA HIS A 316 -11.52 9.13 -15.40
C HIS A 316 -13.01 9.40 -15.66
N SER A 317 -13.56 8.72 -16.65
CA SER A 317 -14.99 8.74 -16.96
C SER A 317 -15.49 7.31 -17.12
N ARG A 318 -16.56 6.96 -16.41
CA ARG A 318 -17.14 5.62 -16.41
C ARG A 318 -18.65 5.69 -16.44
N ALA A 319 -19.24 4.82 -17.28
CA ALA A 319 -20.67 4.60 -17.35
C ALA A 319 -20.98 3.13 -17.03
N VAL A 320 -21.95 2.88 -16.17
CA VAL A 320 -22.46 1.55 -15.85
C VAL A 320 -23.92 1.49 -16.26
N ARG A 321 -24.27 0.57 -17.14
CA ARG A 321 -25.65 0.28 -17.54
C ARG A 321 -26.14 -0.97 -16.85
N ILE A 322 -27.25 -0.85 -16.13
CA ILE A 322 -27.97 -1.98 -15.55
C ILE A 322 -29.02 -2.41 -16.58
N PHE A 323 -28.93 -3.65 -17.11
CA PHE A 323 -29.84 -4.13 -18.14
C PHE A 323 -30.69 -5.33 -17.70
N LEU A 324 -30.26 -6.05 -16.65
CA LEU A 324 -31.04 -7.07 -15.95
C LEU A 324 -30.83 -6.92 -14.45
N THR A 325 -31.69 -7.52 -13.66
CA THR A 325 -31.61 -7.46 -12.18
C THR A 325 -30.21 -7.80 -11.63
N TYR A 326 -29.51 -8.74 -12.31
CA TYR A 326 -28.19 -9.24 -11.88
C TYR A 326 -27.08 -8.97 -12.89
N ALA A 327 -27.38 -8.23 -13.98
CA ALA A 327 -26.42 -8.01 -15.04
C ALA A 327 -26.17 -6.53 -15.31
N GLU A 328 -24.90 -6.15 -15.38
CA GLU A 328 -24.50 -4.80 -15.68
C GLU A 328 -23.32 -4.78 -16.66
N TRP A 329 -23.32 -3.77 -17.49
CA TRP A 329 -22.24 -3.45 -18.39
C TRP A 329 -21.61 -2.14 -18.01
N GLN A 330 -20.31 -2.19 -17.75
CA GLN A 330 -19.48 -1.03 -17.46
C GLN A 330 -18.58 -0.73 -18.65
N MET A 331 -18.44 0.54 -18.98
CA MET A 331 -17.48 1.04 -19.95
C MET A 331 -16.88 2.34 -19.46
N GLY A 332 -15.66 2.63 -19.88
CA GLY A 332 -15.03 3.89 -19.47
C GLY A 332 -13.72 4.18 -20.18
N PHE A 333 -13.25 5.39 -19.90
CA PHE A 333 -11.98 5.92 -20.35
C PHE A 333 -11.22 6.51 -19.15
N LYS A 334 -9.94 6.15 -19.02
CA LYS A 334 -9.04 6.70 -18.01
C LYS A 334 -7.78 7.21 -18.67
N SER A 335 -7.48 8.49 -18.51
CA SER A 335 -6.25 9.11 -19.01
C SER A 335 -5.41 9.54 -17.81
N ARG A 336 -4.16 9.11 -17.77
CA ARG A 336 -3.21 9.38 -16.73
C ARG A 336 -1.95 9.99 -17.35
N PHE A 337 -1.63 11.19 -16.97
CA PHE A 337 -0.39 11.87 -17.35
C PHE A 337 0.52 11.93 -16.12
N ALA A 338 1.73 11.40 -16.21
CA ALA A 338 2.67 11.31 -15.11
C ALA A 338 4.04 11.90 -15.46
N ALA A 339 4.65 12.58 -14.49
CA ALA A 339 6.01 13.07 -14.52
C ALA A 339 6.80 12.42 -13.38
N PHE A 340 7.80 11.63 -13.70
CA PHE A 340 8.70 10.95 -12.79
C PHE A 340 10.04 11.67 -12.73
N SER A 341 10.54 11.93 -11.54
CA SER A 341 11.88 12.51 -11.33
C SER A 341 12.64 11.61 -10.34
N PRO A 342 13.05 10.39 -10.76
CA PRO A 342 13.95 9.56 -9.99
C PRO A 342 15.36 10.13 -10.06
N GLY A 343 16.12 10.08 -8.97
CA GLY A 343 17.48 10.58 -9.03
C GLY A 343 18.28 10.40 -7.76
N SER A 344 19.60 10.36 -7.97
CA SER A 344 20.58 10.47 -6.91
C SER A 344 21.50 11.65 -7.19
N SER A 345 21.93 12.36 -6.17
CA SER A 345 22.92 13.42 -6.30
C SER A 345 24.05 13.19 -5.32
N SER A 346 25.27 13.28 -5.80
CA SER A 346 26.47 13.33 -4.97
C SER A 346 27.18 14.64 -5.26
N ARG A 347 27.45 15.41 -4.21
CA ARG A 347 28.24 16.63 -4.32
C ARG A 347 29.37 16.57 -3.30
N ILE A 348 30.59 16.46 -3.80
CA ILE A 348 31.80 16.59 -2.99
C ILE A 348 32.28 18.03 -3.14
N THR A 349 32.16 18.81 -2.08
CA THR A 349 32.72 20.17 -2.04
C THR A 349 34.12 20.07 -1.49
N SER A 350 35.09 19.91 -2.40
CA SER A 350 36.51 20.03 -2.08
C SER A 350 37.07 21.29 -2.74
N PRO A 351 37.90 22.08 -2.09
CA PRO A 351 38.60 23.20 -2.73
C PRO A 351 39.46 22.78 -3.94
N SER A 352 39.84 21.50 -4.02
CA SER A 352 40.70 20.94 -5.06
C SER A 352 39.98 20.12 -6.15
N LEU A 353 38.70 19.81 -5.96
CA LEU A 353 37.90 19.04 -6.93
C LEU A 353 36.65 19.83 -7.26
N LEU A 354 36.63 20.50 -8.39
CA LEU A 354 35.44 21.12 -8.97
C LEU A 354 34.30 20.09 -9.00
N GLY A 355 33.22 20.41 -8.31
CA GLY A 355 32.10 19.51 -8.05
C GLY A 355 31.59 18.79 -9.29
N GLN A 356 31.76 17.49 -9.33
CA GLN A 356 31.12 16.64 -10.31
C GLN A 356 29.67 16.43 -9.84
N ASN A 357 28.75 17.14 -10.47
CA ASN A 357 27.34 16.81 -10.37
C ASN A 357 27.13 15.52 -11.17
N SER A 358 26.52 14.51 -10.57
CA SER A 358 26.04 13.37 -11.34
C SER A 358 25.05 13.87 -12.41
N PRO A 359 25.27 13.59 -13.70
CA PRO A 359 24.45 14.15 -14.78
C PRO A 359 23.00 13.66 -14.78
N GLU A 360 22.64 12.70 -13.92
CA GLU A 360 21.28 12.14 -13.84
C GLU A 360 20.46 12.67 -12.65
N ALA A 361 21.03 13.53 -11.82
CA ALA A 361 20.30 14.16 -10.73
C ALA A 361 19.33 15.20 -11.29
N GLY A 362 18.05 14.82 -11.47
CA GLY A 362 16.96 15.74 -11.76
C GLY A 362 16.34 15.65 -13.15
N GLU A 363 16.63 14.63 -13.94
CA GLU A 363 15.90 14.38 -15.18
C GLU A 363 14.45 14.06 -14.89
N THR A 364 13.52 14.74 -15.58
CA THR A 364 12.09 14.45 -15.46
C THR A 364 11.64 13.65 -16.68
N LEU A 365 11.13 12.46 -16.43
CA LEU A 365 10.64 11.52 -17.42
C LEU A 365 9.12 11.61 -17.48
N TYR A 366 8.55 11.71 -18.68
CA TYR A 366 7.11 11.92 -18.87
C TYR A 366 6.46 10.69 -19.49
N SER A 367 5.28 10.34 -19.00
CA SER A 367 4.45 9.29 -19.58
C SER A 367 2.97 9.65 -19.55
N SER A 368 2.23 9.10 -20.51
CA SER A 368 0.78 9.18 -20.56
C SER A 368 0.22 7.79 -20.84
N THR A 369 -0.69 7.33 -20.00
CA THR A 369 -1.43 6.08 -20.18
C THR A 369 -2.89 6.40 -20.44
N ASN A 370 -3.38 6.04 -21.63
CA ASN A 370 -4.76 6.27 -22.03
C ASN A 370 -5.45 4.91 -22.18
N THR A 371 -6.40 4.63 -21.34
CA THR A 371 -7.05 3.31 -21.22
C THR A 371 -8.51 3.40 -21.62
N LEU A 372 -8.91 2.58 -22.57
CA LEU A 372 -10.31 2.22 -22.79
C LEU A 372 -10.58 0.92 -22.04
N HIS A 373 -11.66 0.88 -21.26
CA HIS A 373 -11.99 -0.30 -20.49
C HIS A 373 -13.46 -0.68 -20.59
N THR A 374 -13.74 -1.97 -20.51
CA THR A 374 -15.10 -2.52 -20.49
C THR A 374 -15.19 -3.73 -19.59
N GLN A 375 -16.36 -3.95 -18.98
CA GLN A 375 -16.61 -5.07 -18.09
C GLN A 375 -18.07 -5.50 -18.19
N LEU A 376 -18.27 -6.78 -18.31
CA LEU A 376 -19.59 -7.42 -18.13
C LEU A 376 -19.59 -8.14 -16.78
N SER A 377 -20.63 -7.92 -15.99
CA SER A 377 -20.81 -8.57 -14.70
C SER A 377 -22.19 -9.16 -14.61
N TYR A 378 -22.27 -10.42 -14.19
CA TYR A 378 -23.50 -11.08 -13.79
C TYR A 378 -23.33 -11.56 -12.35
N MET A 379 -24.14 -11.03 -11.43
CA MET A 379 -23.95 -11.21 -9.99
C MET A 379 -25.22 -11.70 -9.32
N ASN A 380 -25.56 -12.98 -9.51
CA ASN A 380 -26.60 -13.67 -8.76
C ASN A 380 -25.93 -14.45 -7.62
N ILE A 381 -25.84 -13.86 -6.45
CA ILE A 381 -25.15 -14.40 -5.26
C ILE A 381 -25.70 -15.75 -4.78
N ASN A 382 -26.92 -16.12 -5.19
CA ASN A 382 -27.50 -17.40 -4.81
C ASN A 382 -27.12 -18.54 -5.78
N HIS A 383 -26.58 -18.22 -6.96
CA HIS A 383 -26.28 -19.21 -7.98
C HIS A 383 -24.90 -19.06 -8.59
N CYS A 384 -24.57 -17.89 -9.17
CA CYS A 384 -23.28 -17.66 -9.77
C CYS A 384 -22.95 -16.17 -9.89
N GLU A 385 -21.67 -15.89 -9.90
CA GLU A 385 -21.09 -14.59 -10.18
C GLU A 385 -20.08 -14.76 -11.31
N LEU A 386 -20.24 -13.98 -12.37
CA LEU A 386 -19.37 -13.96 -13.52
C LEU A 386 -18.94 -12.52 -13.78
N ARG A 387 -17.65 -12.32 -14.01
CA ARG A 387 -17.09 -11.03 -14.44
C ARG A 387 -16.09 -11.28 -15.56
N ALA A 388 -16.23 -10.53 -16.64
CA ALA A 388 -15.25 -10.45 -17.70
C ALA A 388 -14.87 -8.98 -17.91
N ALA A 389 -13.61 -8.66 -17.73
CA ALA A 389 -13.05 -7.31 -17.82
C ALA A 389 -11.95 -7.27 -18.89
N ALA A 390 -11.93 -6.24 -19.71
CA ALA A 390 -10.91 -6.00 -20.71
C ALA A 390 -10.48 -4.54 -20.73
N ARG A 391 -9.20 -4.30 -21.03
CA ARG A 391 -8.61 -2.98 -21.19
C ARG A 391 -7.71 -2.94 -22.41
N ALA A 392 -7.68 -1.80 -23.07
CA ALA A 392 -6.71 -1.46 -24.09
C ALA A 392 -5.99 -0.17 -23.67
N ASN A 393 -4.68 -0.29 -23.42
CA ASN A 393 -3.86 0.80 -22.95
C ASN A 393 -3.01 1.35 -24.09
N LEU A 394 -3.12 2.65 -24.35
CA LEU A 394 -2.20 3.40 -25.20
C LEU A 394 -1.20 4.11 -24.28
N TYR A 395 0.01 3.58 -24.20
CA TYR A 395 1.11 4.16 -23.43
C TYR A 395 1.98 5.02 -24.35
N ILE A 396 2.20 6.28 -23.97
CA ILE A 396 3.02 7.26 -24.70
C ILE A 396 4.03 7.81 -23.69
N ALA A 397 5.31 7.65 -23.97
CA ALA A 397 6.34 8.04 -23.02
C ALA A 397 7.56 8.70 -23.67
N ASN A 398 8.14 9.65 -22.93
CA ASN A 398 9.44 10.25 -23.19
C ASN A 398 10.33 9.95 -21.99
N THR A 399 10.84 8.72 -21.95
CA THR A 399 11.58 8.16 -20.82
C THR A 399 12.99 7.75 -21.20
N GLU A 400 13.36 7.90 -22.48
CA GLU A 400 14.67 7.56 -23.01
C GLU A 400 15.60 8.76 -23.01
N ARG A 401 16.92 8.52 -22.96
CA ARG A 401 17.94 9.58 -23.06
C ARG A 401 17.93 10.33 -24.38
N ASP A 402 17.38 9.73 -25.44
CA ASP A 402 17.27 10.37 -26.75
C ASP A 402 16.15 11.44 -26.85
N GLY A 403 15.34 11.59 -25.79
CA GLY A 403 14.26 12.56 -25.69
C GLY A 403 13.10 12.31 -26.66
N LYS A 404 13.00 11.13 -27.27
CA LYS A 404 11.94 10.80 -28.23
C LYS A 404 10.72 10.24 -27.53
N TRP A 405 9.55 10.63 -28.04
CA TRP A 405 8.29 10.02 -27.62
C TRP A 405 8.08 8.67 -28.31
N ARG A 406 7.80 7.66 -27.50
CA ARG A 406 7.51 6.30 -27.97
C ARG A 406 6.09 5.94 -27.59
N THR A 407 5.46 5.12 -28.43
CA THR A 407 4.06 4.71 -28.26
C THR A 407 3.96 3.20 -28.36
N GLN A 408 3.19 2.61 -27.44
CA GLN A 408 2.85 1.20 -27.49
C GLN A 408 1.39 0.98 -27.07
N ILE A 409 0.80 -0.12 -27.54
CA ILE A 409 -0.56 -0.53 -27.21
C ILE A 409 -0.48 -1.91 -26.56
N ASP A 410 -1.05 -2.01 -25.35
CA ASP A 410 -1.04 -3.24 -24.57
C ASP A 410 -2.46 -3.59 -24.11
N PRO A 411 -2.94 -4.80 -24.44
CA PRO A 411 -4.20 -5.30 -23.89
C PRO A 411 -4.00 -5.90 -22.50
N GLU A 412 -5.05 -5.84 -21.70
CA GLU A 412 -5.19 -6.56 -20.42
C GLU A 412 -6.57 -7.20 -20.35
N ALA A 413 -6.68 -8.32 -19.62
CA ALA A 413 -7.94 -9.01 -19.41
C ALA A 413 -7.98 -9.65 -18.02
N SER A 414 -9.18 -9.74 -17.47
CA SER A 414 -9.43 -10.41 -16.20
C SER A 414 -10.79 -11.11 -16.26
N VAL A 415 -10.81 -12.35 -15.83
CA VAL A 415 -12.04 -13.16 -15.75
C VAL A 415 -12.17 -13.71 -14.34
N LEU A 416 -13.39 -13.70 -13.86
CA LEU A 416 -13.75 -14.23 -12.56
C LEU A 416 -15.04 -15.02 -12.70
N ALA A 417 -15.05 -16.22 -12.13
CA ALA A 417 -16.22 -17.06 -12.05
C ALA A 417 -16.36 -17.60 -10.63
N ARG A 418 -17.57 -17.54 -10.11
CA ARG A 418 -17.96 -18.21 -8.87
C ARG A 418 -19.30 -18.89 -9.09
N TRP A 419 -19.40 -20.13 -8.67
CA TRP A 419 -20.62 -20.93 -8.78
C TRP A 419 -20.95 -21.57 -7.44
N TYR A 420 -22.19 -21.50 -7.03
CA TYR A 420 -22.73 -22.09 -5.81
C TYR A 420 -23.64 -23.27 -6.14
N PRO A 421 -23.09 -24.50 -6.34
CA PRO A 421 -23.91 -25.68 -6.57
C PRO A 421 -24.82 -26.00 -5.39
N PHE A 422 -24.36 -25.67 -4.18
CA PHE A 422 -25.11 -25.80 -2.94
C PHE A 422 -24.93 -24.53 -2.10
N ARG A 423 -25.88 -24.25 -1.19
CA ARG A 423 -25.78 -23.08 -0.32
C ARG A 423 -24.54 -23.07 0.59
N TRP A 424 -23.97 -24.24 0.86
CA TRP A 424 -22.80 -24.42 1.71
C TRP A 424 -21.49 -24.56 0.92
N LEU A 425 -21.54 -24.71 -0.41
CA LEU A 425 -20.37 -24.93 -1.27
C LEU A 425 -20.33 -23.90 -2.41
N GLY A 426 -19.24 -23.17 -2.53
CA GLY A 426 -18.91 -22.33 -3.67
C GLY A 426 -17.63 -22.82 -4.35
N LEU A 427 -17.60 -22.73 -5.66
CA LEU A 427 -16.43 -22.92 -6.52
C LEU A 427 -16.02 -21.57 -7.07
N GLU A 428 -14.74 -21.24 -6.98
CA GLU A 428 -14.21 -19.95 -7.42
C GLU A 428 -13.02 -20.15 -8.36
N ALA A 429 -12.94 -19.35 -9.42
CA ALA A 429 -11.78 -19.31 -10.30
C ALA A 429 -11.55 -17.89 -10.82
N THR A 430 -10.27 -17.50 -10.95
CA THR A 430 -9.86 -16.27 -11.64
C THR A 430 -8.73 -16.53 -12.61
N ALA A 431 -8.71 -15.74 -13.70
CA ALA A 431 -7.63 -15.71 -14.66
C ALA A 431 -7.36 -14.26 -15.04
N ASP A 432 -6.12 -13.81 -14.82
CA ASP A 432 -5.74 -12.41 -14.94
C ASP A 432 -4.49 -12.28 -15.82
N TRP A 433 -4.53 -11.34 -16.78
CA TRP A 433 -3.42 -10.86 -17.60
C TRP A 433 -3.32 -9.36 -17.36
N THR A 434 -2.35 -8.97 -16.56
CA THR A 434 -2.20 -7.60 -16.08
C THR A 434 -0.82 -7.05 -16.40
N LEU A 435 -0.70 -5.73 -16.42
CA LEU A 435 0.55 -5.05 -16.65
C LEU A 435 0.67 -3.76 -15.83
N GLN A 436 1.91 -3.29 -15.69
CA GLN A 436 2.27 -2.10 -14.94
C GLN A 436 3.33 -1.30 -15.67
N TYR A 437 3.13 0.02 -15.82
CA TYR A 437 4.01 0.93 -16.56
C TYR A 437 5.04 1.65 -15.70
N HIS A 438 5.28 1.18 -14.50
CA HIS A 438 6.36 1.65 -13.65
C HIS A 438 6.99 0.49 -12.89
N HIS A 439 8.21 0.67 -12.43
CA HIS A 439 8.93 -0.30 -11.62
C HIS A 439 9.37 0.35 -10.32
N THR A 440 9.33 -0.39 -9.23
CA THR A 440 9.86 0.02 -7.94
C THR A 440 11.19 -0.68 -7.71
N LEU A 441 12.24 0.11 -7.60
CA LEU A 441 13.57 -0.35 -7.25
C LEU A 441 13.70 -0.31 -5.73
N GLU A 442 13.65 -1.49 -5.12
CA GLU A 442 13.75 -1.64 -3.68
C GLU A 442 15.19 -1.34 -3.22
N GLY A 443 15.36 -0.22 -2.52
CA GLY A 443 16.68 0.21 -2.03
C GLY A 443 16.93 -0.17 -0.59
N VAL A 444 15.87 -0.27 0.20
CA VAL A 444 15.92 -0.63 1.61
C VAL A 444 14.89 -1.71 1.88
N PRO A 445 15.29 -2.86 2.46
CA PRO A 445 14.40 -4.01 2.66
C PRO A 445 13.27 -3.78 3.66
N LEU A 446 13.03 -2.54 4.07
CA LEU A 446 12.13 -2.15 5.13
C LEU A 446 10.72 -1.79 4.67
N GLY A 447 10.49 -1.64 3.35
CA GLY A 447 9.22 -1.10 2.85
C GLY A 447 9.01 0.34 3.31
N TRP A 448 10.09 1.08 3.47
CA TRP A 448 10.03 2.52 3.67
C TRP A 448 9.58 3.16 2.36
N SER A 449 8.81 4.24 2.44
CA SER A 449 8.39 5.01 1.26
C SER A 449 9.56 5.77 0.60
N LEU A 450 10.75 5.16 0.59
CA LEU A 450 12.00 5.71 0.04
C LEU A 450 12.44 5.01 -1.25
N ASP A 451 11.75 3.94 -1.64
CA ASP A 451 12.07 3.21 -2.86
C ASP A 451 11.98 4.12 -4.10
N MET A 452 12.85 3.87 -5.06
CA MET A 452 12.87 4.63 -6.31
C MET A 452 11.85 4.04 -7.28
N ILE A 453 10.94 4.87 -7.79
CA ILE A 453 9.94 4.48 -8.79
C ILE A 453 10.32 5.08 -10.14
N ILE A 454 10.48 4.22 -11.13
CA ILE A 454 10.88 4.57 -12.49
C ILE A 454 9.77 4.21 -13.49
N PRO A 455 9.52 5.02 -14.52
CA PRO A 455 8.58 4.67 -15.58
C PRO A 455 9.18 3.60 -16.50
N SER A 456 8.32 2.86 -17.17
CA SER A 456 8.74 1.90 -18.20
C SER A 456 9.33 2.61 -19.42
N ASP A 457 10.33 1.95 -20.02
CA ASP A 457 11.04 2.38 -21.21
C ASP A 457 11.43 1.17 -22.10
N THR A 458 12.36 1.33 -23.02
CA THR A 458 12.82 0.22 -23.89
C THR A 458 13.69 -0.79 -23.15
N GLN A 459 14.45 -0.36 -22.14
CA GLN A 459 15.25 -1.22 -21.27
C GLN A 459 14.35 -1.90 -20.22
N CYS A 460 13.53 -1.13 -19.53
CA CYS A 460 12.59 -1.58 -18.51
C CYS A 460 11.17 -1.62 -19.09
N LYS A 461 10.87 -2.63 -19.89
CA LYS A 461 9.53 -2.81 -20.48
C LYS A 461 8.48 -2.94 -19.38
N PRO A 462 7.19 -2.64 -19.64
CA PRO A 462 6.14 -2.80 -18.65
C PRO A 462 6.17 -4.18 -17.99
N GLU A 463 6.12 -4.21 -16.65
CA GLU A 463 5.99 -5.45 -15.90
C GLU A 463 4.68 -6.13 -16.28
N ARG A 464 4.70 -7.44 -16.50
CA ARG A 464 3.52 -8.23 -16.87
C ARG A 464 3.35 -9.39 -15.90
N ALA A 465 2.10 -9.68 -15.55
CA ALA A 465 1.76 -10.86 -14.78
C ALA A 465 0.62 -11.62 -15.41
N THR A 466 0.77 -12.95 -15.44
CA THR A 466 -0.31 -13.90 -15.76
C THR A 466 -0.56 -14.72 -14.51
N GLN A 467 -1.78 -14.67 -13.98
CA GLN A 467 -2.16 -15.35 -12.74
C GLN A 467 -3.42 -16.18 -12.96
N TYR A 468 -3.41 -17.39 -12.41
CA TYR A 468 -4.57 -18.27 -12.32
C TYR A 468 -4.80 -18.64 -10.86
N TYR A 469 -6.04 -18.68 -10.46
CA TYR A 469 -6.45 -19.12 -9.12
C TYR A 469 -7.70 -20.00 -9.24
N ALA A 470 -7.77 -21.04 -8.41
CA ALA A 470 -8.98 -21.83 -8.22
C ALA A 470 -9.14 -22.20 -6.75
N GLY A 471 -10.37 -22.16 -6.24
CA GLY A 471 -10.66 -22.39 -4.83
C GLY A 471 -12.05 -22.94 -4.56
N LEU A 472 -12.18 -23.46 -3.34
CA LEU A 472 -13.41 -23.97 -2.73
C LEU A 472 -13.80 -23.07 -1.56
N LEU A 473 -15.07 -22.74 -1.47
CA LEU A 473 -15.68 -21.95 -0.41
C LEU A 473 -16.71 -22.80 0.31
N PHE A 474 -16.57 -22.94 1.62
CA PHE A 474 -17.53 -23.65 2.47
C PHE A 474 -18.15 -22.65 3.44
N SER A 475 -19.48 -22.68 3.57
CA SER A 475 -20.24 -21.79 4.46
C SER A 475 -21.23 -22.60 5.30
N PHE A 476 -21.01 -22.63 6.62
CA PHE A 476 -21.85 -23.36 7.57
C PHE A 476 -22.24 -22.44 8.72
N GLY A 477 -23.41 -21.80 8.60
CA GLY A 477 -23.88 -20.83 9.58
C GLY A 477 -22.91 -19.65 9.73
N LYS A 478 -22.26 -19.54 10.92
CA LYS A 478 -21.28 -18.48 11.23
C LYS A 478 -19.83 -18.87 10.86
N HIS A 479 -19.61 -20.01 10.20
CA HIS A 479 -18.30 -20.52 9.82
C HIS A 479 -18.11 -20.45 8.32
N ARG A 480 -16.99 -19.90 7.88
CA ARG A 480 -16.56 -19.87 6.48
C ARG A 480 -15.17 -20.47 6.35
N ILE A 481 -14.97 -21.33 5.38
CA ILE A 481 -13.66 -21.90 5.05
C ILE A 481 -13.41 -21.66 3.57
N SER A 482 -12.24 -21.16 3.21
CA SER A 482 -11.78 -21.13 1.83
C SER A 482 -10.45 -21.86 1.69
N VAL A 483 -10.33 -22.67 0.65
CA VAL A 483 -9.10 -23.35 0.26
C VAL A 483 -8.89 -23.13 -1.21
N GLY A 484 -7.75 -22.61 -1.61
CA GLY A 484 -7.47 -22.37 -3.02
C GLY A 484 -6.00 -22.49 -3.35
N GLY A 485 -5.72 -22.65 -4.64
CA GLY A 485 -4.38 -22.69 -5.17
C GLY A 485 -4.19 -21.66 -6.26
N TYR A 486 -2.98 -21.12 -6.38
CA TYR A 486 -2.62 -20.16 -7.42
C TYR A 486 -1.30 -20.51 -8.10
N THR A 487 -1.16 -20.03 -9.32
CA THR A 487 0.10 -19.94 -10.03
C THR A 487 0.20 -18.58 -10.72
N LYS A 488 1.38 -17.97 -10.70
CA LYS A 488 1.65 -16.62 -11.23
C LYS A 488 2.98 -16.61 -11.95
N ALA A 489 3.00 -16.19 -13.20
CA ALA A 489 4.19 -15.92 -14.00
C ALA A 489 4.36 -14.41 -14.14
N MET A 490 5.57 -13.91 -13.93
CA MET A 490 5.94 -12.49 -13.96
C MET A 490 7.06 -12.27 -14.98
N GLN A 491 6.98 -11.20 -15.74
CA GLN A 491 7.94 -10.82 -16.77
C GLN A 491 8.34 -9.35 -16.61
N ASN A 492 9.55 -9.02 -17.07
CA ASN A 492 10.12 -7.68 -17.02
C ASN A 492 10.23 -7.14 -15.58
N LEU A 493 10.55 -8.01 -14.64
CA LEU A 493 10.90 -7.60 -13.28
C LEU A 493 12.24 -6.87 -13.33
N VAL A 494 12.39 -5.80 -12.55
CA VAL A 494 13.63 -5.00 -12.51
C VAL A 494 14.23 -5.08 -11.12
N TYR A 495 15.51 -5.45 -11.04
CA TYR A 495 16.27 -5.49 -9.80
C TYR A 495 17.62 -4.78 -9.97
N PHE A 496 18.22 -4.31 -8.87
CA PHE A 496 19.60 -3.88 -8.87
C PHE A 496 20.54 -5.08 -9.04
N THR A 497 21.55 -4.95 -9.90
CA THR A 497 22.62 -5.94 -10.05
C THR A 497 23.51 -5.94 -8.82
N ASP A 498 23.99 -7.12 -8.41
CA ASP A 498 25.01 -7.34 -7.37
C ASP A 498 24.71 -6.58 -6.08
N ALA A 499 23.95 -7.06 -5.16
CA ALA A 499 23.80 -6.51 -3.79
C ALA A 499 24.08 -4.98 -3.63
N THR A 500 24.06 -4.24 -4.75
CA THR A 500 24.33 -2.80 -4.81
C THR A 500 23.24 -2.08 -4.03
N GLN A 501 23.61 -1.52 -2.91
CA GLN A 501 22.70 -0.66 -2.16
C GLN A 501 22.51 0.65 -2.92
N LEU A 502 21.33 1.23 -2.90
CA LEU A 502 20.99 2.52 -3.51
C LEU A 502 22.01 3.62 -3.15
N PHE A 503 22.59 3.54 -1.96
CA PHE A 503 23.57 4.50 -1.46
C PHE A 503 24.98 4.30 -2.02
N SER A 504 25.39 3.08 -2.36
CA SER A 504 26.72 2.82 -2.93
C SER A 504 26.79 3.21 -4.40
N SER A 505 25.65 3.29 -5.08
CA SER A 505 25.54 3.63 -6.51
C SER A 505 25.17 5.09 -6.78
N ALA A 506 25.17 5.97 -5.77
CA ALA A 506 24.82 7.38 -5.94
C ALA A 506 25.70 8.14 -6.94
N LEU A 507 26.87 7.60 -7.26
CA LEU A 507 27.78 8.12 -8.30
C LEU A 507 27.54 7.48 -9.67
N ALA A 508 26.79 6.36 -9.75
CA ALA A 508 26.50 5.67 -10.98
C ALA A 508 25.04 5.87 -11.39
N ALA A 509 24.82 6.03 -12.68
CA ALA A 509 23.48 6.07 -13.25
C ALA A 509 22.71 4.81 -12.84
N TRP A 510 21.53 4.97 -12.22
CA TRP A 510 20.71 3.83 -11.80
C TRP A 510 20.44 2.84 -12.94
N ARG A 511 20.33 3.34 -14.21
CA ARG A 511 20.12 2.51 -15.40
C ARG A 511 21.24 1.52 -15.69
N ASN A 512 22.47 1.82 -15.26
CA ASN A 512 23.63 0.95 -15.48
C ASN A 512 23.74 -0.16 -14.44
N ASN A 513 22.94 -0.08 -13.37
CA ASN A 513 23.01 -0.97 -12.21
C ASN A 513 21.74 -1.82 -12.04
N ILE A 514 20.95 -1.98 -13.10
CA ILE A 514 19.73 -2.78 -13.07
C ILE A 514 19.82 -3.95 -14.03
N ASP A 515 19.14 -5.04 -13.67
CA ASP A 515 18.90 -6.19 -14.53
C ASP A 515 17.39 -6.43 -14.67
N VAL A 516 16.99 -7.02 -15.80
CA VAL A 516 15.59 -7.29 -16.14
C VAL A 516 15.42 -8.80 -16.25
N GLY A 517 14.49 -9.32 -15.47
CA GLY A 517 14.29 -10.74 -15.35
C GLY A 517 12.83 -11.17 -15.31
N THR A 518 12.65 -12.41 -14.89
CA THR A 518 11.34 -13.07 -14.76
C THR A 518 11.19 -13.65 -13.37
N GLY A 519 9.96 -14.01 -13.02
CA GLY A 519 9.63 -14.66 -11.77
C GLY A 519 8.48 -15.63 -11.91
N HIS A 520 8.45 -16.62 -11.04
CA HIS A 520 7.36 -17.55 -10.93
C HIS A 520 6.98 -17.75 -9.47
N SER A 521 5.68 -17.74 -9.17
CA SER A 521 5.16 -18.01 -7.83
C SER A 521 3.99 -18.99 -7.91
N LYS A 522 3.91 -19.88 -6.92
CA LYS A 522 2.79 -20.81 -6.73
C LYS A 522 2.54 -21.04 -5.27
N GLY A 523 1.29 -21.30 -4.91
CA GLY A 523 0.96 -21.56 -3.52
C GLY A 523 -0.45 -22.08 -3.31
N ILE A 524 -0.67 -22.52 -2.07
CA ILE A 524 -1.97 -22.94 -1.54
C ILE A 524 -2.32 -22.00 -0.40
N GLU A 525 -3.54 -21.51 -0.42
CA GLU A 525 -4.10 -20.58 0.55
C GLU A 525 -5.25 -21.26 1.31
N PHE A 526 -5.24 -21.17 2.62
CA PHE A 526 -6.32 -21.61 3.49
C PHE A 526 -6.77 -20.44 4.36
N LEU A 527 -8.08 -20.29 4.49
CA LEU A 527 -8.65 -19.32 5.41
C LEU A 527 -9.87 -19.93 6.10
N TYR A 528 -9.88 -19.85 7.40
CA TYR A 528 -11.04 -20.11 8.24
C TYR A 528 -11.48 -18.82 8.93
N GLU A 529 -12.78 -18.53 8.88
CA GLU A 529 -13.41 -17.39 9.54
C GLU A 529 -14.63 -17.85 10.33
N LYS A 530 -14.76 -17.33 11.55
CA LYS A 530 -15.93 -17.49 12.40
C LYS A 530 -16.41 -16.12 12.85
N ASP A 531 -17.64 -15.77 12.47
CA ASP A 531 -18.31 -14.53 12.86
C ASP A 531 -19.41 -14.86 13.87
N GLY A 532 -19.08 -14.84 15.16
CA GLY A 532 -20.00 -15.09 16.25
C GLY A 532 -20.26 -13.84 17.09
N GLU A 533 -21.34 -13.84 17.85
CA GLU A 533 -21.72 -12.71 18.71
C GLU A 533 -20.70 -12.44 19.84
N ARG A 534 -20.04 -13.48 20.34
CA ARG A 534 -19.03 -13.38 21.40
C ARG A 534 -17.63 -13.77 20.94
N LEU A 535 -17.52 -14.56 19.87
CA LEU A 535 -16.24 -15.08 19.40
C LEU A 535 -16.12 -14.84 17.90
N THR A 536 -15.24 -13.95 17.52
CA THR A 536 -14.76 -13.78 16.16
C THR A 536 -13.37 -14.38 16.07
N ALA A 537 -13.14 -15.24 15.09
CA ALA A 537 -11.85 -15.89 14.90
C ALA A 537 -11.52 -16.00 13.43
N ARG A 538 -10.24 -15.84 13.09
CA ARG A 538 -9.74 -16.05 11.74
C ARG A 538 -8.40 -16.75 11.80
N ILE A 539 -8.22 -17.76 10.95
CA ILE A 539 -6.96 -18.47 10.76
C ILE A 539 -6.65 -18.43 9.26
N ALA A 540 -5.54 -17.81 8.91
CA ALA A 540 -5.02 -17.71 7.55
C ALA A 540 -3.70 -18.47 7.46
N TYR A 541 -3.60 -19.40 6.50
CA TYR A 541 -2.37 -20.13 6.25
C TYR A 541 -2.04 -20.10 4.76
N THR A 542 -0.76 -19.93 4.46
CA THR A 542 -0.22 -19.97 3.09
C THR A 542 0.99 -20.88 3.05
N LEU A 543 0.98 -21.76 2.06
CA LEU A 543 2.14 -22.53 1.63
C LEU A 543 2.52 -22.03 0.23
N SER A 544 3.70 -21.43 0.08
CA SER A 544 4.10 -20.82 -1.19
C SER A 544 5.57 -20.97 -1.50
N LYS A 545 5.91 -20.84 -2.78
CA LYS A 545 7.26 -20.77 -3.28
C LYS A 545 7.33 -19.74 -4.41
N THR A 546 8.35 -18.86 -4.35
CA THR A 546 8.59 -17.82 -5.34
C THR A 546 10.05 -17.79 -5.77
N ASP A 547 10.29 -17.99 -7.06
CA ASP A 547 11.61 -17.99 -7.67
C ASP A 547 11.76 -16.79 -8.64
N ARG A 548 13.02 -16.37 -8.85
CA ARG A 548 13.44 -15.30 -9.77
C ARG A 548 14.53 -15.82 -10.70
N VAL A 549 14.57 -15.29 -11.92
CA VAL A 549 15.63 -15.56 -12.91
C VAL A 549 16.03 -14.23 -13.54
N PHE A 550 17.29 -13.87 -13.42
CA PHE A 550 17.87 -12.66 -14.00
C PHE A 550 19.16 -13.04 -14.76
N PRO A 551 19.34 -12.58 -16.02
CA PRO A 551 20.47 -12.98 -16.87
C PRO A 551 21.86 -12.71 -16.27
N ASN A 552 21.99 -11.57 -15.56
CA ASN A 552 23.26 -11.13 -14.99
C ASN A 552 23.39 -11.40 -13.48
N MET A 553 22.42 -12.11 -12.89
CA MET A 553 22.45 -12.52 -11.48
C MET A 553 22.49 -14.03 -11.37
N ASN A 554 23.27 -14.58 -10.44
CA ASN A 554 23.39 -16.01 -10.18
C ASN A 554 23.67 -16.86 -11.45
N ALA A 555 24.46 -16.31 -12.39
CA ALA A 555 24.77 -16.92 -13.69
C ALA A 555 23.52 -17.27 -14.53
N GLY A 556 22.40 -16.58 -14.34
CA GLY A 556 21.13 -16.83 -15.01
C GLY A 556 20.31 -17.99 -14.43
N GLU A 557 20.78 -18.59 -13.34
CA GLU A 557 20.06 -19.65 -12.65
C GLU A 557 18.94 -19.12 -11.76
N ALA A 558 17.90 -19.94 -11.53
CA ALA A 558 16.78 -19.59 -10.68
C ALA A 558 17.19 -19.51 -9.20
N PHE A 559 16.76 -18.47 -8.51
CA PHE A 559 17.01 -18.27 -7.09
C PHE A 559 15.74 -17.81 -6.35
N PRO A 560 15.62 -18.05 -5.03
CA PRO A 560 14.45 -17.63 -4.25
C PRO A 560 14.32 -16.11 -4.23
N ALA A 561 13.08 -15.59 -4.28
CA ALA A 561 12.82 -14.17 -4.03
C ALA A 561 13.19 -13.81 -2.58
N LYS A 562 13.55 -12.54 -2.33
CA LYS A 562 13.98 -12.06 -1.00
C LYS A 562 12.95 -12.37 0.10
N PHE A 563 11.68 -12.11 -0.15
CA PHE A 563 10.58 -12.38 0.79
C PHE A 563 9.77 -13.63 0.42
N ASP A 564 10.45 -14.64 -0.16
CA ASP A 564 9.90 -16.00 -0.28
C ASP A 564 9.87 -16.66 1.11
N ARG A 565 8.65 -16.77 1.66
CA ARG A 565 8.37 -17.42 2.95
C ARG A 565 7.49 -18.64 2.68
N THR A 566 8.06 -19.81 2.83
CA THR A 566 7.38 -21.07 2.51
C THR A 566 6.10 -21.27 3.30
N HIS A 567 6.13 -20.96 4.60
CA HIS A 567 4.98 -21.10 5.49
C HIS A 567 4.65 -19.76 6.13
N ILE A 568 3.39 -19.37 6.05
CA ILE A 568 2.85 -18.17 6.69
C ILE A 568 1.56 -18.55 7.40
N LEU A 569 1.47 -18.36 8.71
CA LEU A 569 0.30 -18.60 9.53
C LEU A 569 -0.02 -17.34 10.34
N ASN A 570 -1.26 -16.88 10.23
CA ASN A 570 -1.81 -15.83 11.08
C ASN A 570 -3.11 -16.34 11.74
N ALA A 571 -3.23 -16.16 13.04
CA ALA A 571 -4.44 -16.49 13.78
C ALA A 571 -4.87 -15.29 14.62
N THR A 572 -6.06 -14.77 14.34
CA THR A 572 -6.67 -13.66 15.08
C THR A 572 -7.89 -14.16 15.84
N VAL A 573 -8.03 -13.74 17.07
CA VAL A 573 -9.18 -14.06 17.92
C VAL A 573 -9.62 -12.80 18.65
N GLU A 574 -10.92 -12.55 18.65
CA GLU A 574 -11.58 -11.56 19.48
C GLU A 574 -12.69 -12.27 20.27
N TYR A 575 -12.67 -12.09 21.60
CA TYR A 575 -13.64 -12.70 22.50
C TYR A 575 -14.27 -11.66 23.42
N ILE A 576 -15.59 -11.48 23.30
CA ILE A 576 -16.37 -10.58 24.17
C ILE A 576 -16.64 -11.27 25.49
N LEU A 577 -15.93 -10.82 26.54
CA LEU A 577 -16.07 -11.32 27.90
C LEU A 577 -17.40 -10.91 28.51
N SER A 578 -17.78 -9.65 28.32
CA SER A 578 -18.99 -9.07 28.90
C SER A 578 -19.59 -8.03 27.97
N LYS A 579 -20.88 -8.15 27.72
CA LYS A 579 -21.65 -7.16 26.97
C LYS A 579 -22.87 -6.79 27.80
N LYS A 580 -22.90 -5.54 28.27
CA LYS A 580 -24.03 -4.88 28.95
C LYS A 580 -24.59 -3.80 28.05
N SER A 581 -25.72 -3.20 28.41
CA SER A 581 -26.38 -2.17 27.61
C SER A 581 -25.47 -0.97 27.27
N ASN A 582 -24.55 -0.61 28.16
CA ASN A 582 -23.69 0.57 28.02
C ASN A 582 -22.19 0.25 28.08
N ARG A 583 -21.79 -1.03 28.17
CA ARG A 583 -20.38 -1.40 28.28
C ARG A 583 -20.12 -2.77 27.67
N GLU A 584 -19.10 -2.82 26.81
CA GLU A 584 -18.55 -4.07 26.28
C GLU A 584 -17.09 -4.21 26.70
N ILE A 585 -16.70 -5.42 27.11
CA ILE A 585 -15.32 -5.77 27.46
C ILE A 585 -14.93 -6.97 26.61
N GLY A 586 -13.81 -6.88 25.91
CA GLY A 586 -13.31 -7.95 25.08
C GLY A 586 -11.80 -8.17 25.22
N LEU A 587 -11.39 -9.35 24.77
CA LEU A 587 -9.99 -9.77 24.64
C LEU A 587 -9.68 -9.96 23.17
N THR A 588 -8.46 -9.60 22.77
CA THR A 588 -7.96 -9.78 21.42
C THR A 588 -6.62 -10.49 21.42
N SER A 589 -6.36 -11.28 20.40
CA SER A 589 -5.11 -12.00 20.22
C SER A 589 -4.76 -12.09 18.74
N LEU A 590 -3.49 -11.89 18.41
CA LEU A 590 -2.92 -12.11 17.09
C LEU A 590 -1.65 -12.95 17.23
N PHE A 591 -1.67 -14.15 16.68
CA PHE A 591 -0.48 -14.98 16.54
C PHE A 591 -0.02 -14.99 15.08
N THR A 592 1.28 -14.80 14.85
CA THR A 592 1.92 -14.81 13.55
C THR A 592 3.12 -15.73 13.57
N PHE A 593 3.17 -16.66 12.61
CA PHE A 593 4.33 -17.46 12.27
C PHE A 593 4.65 -17.28 10.79
N GLN A 594 5.91 -17.04 10.46
CA GLN A 594 6.38 -16.99 9.08
C GLN A 594 7.77 -17.62 8.98
N SER A 595 7.99 -18.48 7.98
CA SER A 595 9.33 -18.96 7.64
C SER A 595 10.26 -17.77 7.38
N GLY A 596 11.55 -17.94 7.69
CA GLY A 596 12.55 -16.91 7.49
C GLY A 596 12.61 -16.44 6.04
N HIS A 597 12.75 -15.13 5.84
CA HIS A 597 13.01 -14.55 4.52
C HIS A 597 14.45 -14.84 4.05
N ARG A 598 14.77 -14.50 2.83
CA ARG A 598 16.10 -14.69 2.25
C ARG A 598 16.91 -13.41 2.35
N GLU A 599 18.21 -13.56 2.65
CA GLU A 599 19.19 -12.49 2.63
C GLU A 599 20.42 -12.90 1.81
N THR A 600 21.10 -11.90 1.25
CA THR A 600 22.38 -12.10 0.59
C THR A 600 23.50 -11.90 1.61
N VAL A 601 24.19 -12.97 1.93
CA VAL A 601 25.26 -13.00 2.93
C VAL A 601 26.58 -13.32 2.25
N ALA A 602 27.63 -12.57 2.60
CA ALA A 602 28.96 -12.84 2.09
C ALA A 602 29.44 -14.23 2.52
N ALA A 603 29.99 -15.00 1.58
CA ALA A 603 30.60 -16.31 1.85
C ALA A 603 31.98 -16.17 2.50
N GLY A 604 32.61 -15.02 2.38
CA GLY A 604 33.88 -14.67 2.97
C GLY A 604 34.25 -13.24 2.67
N SER A 605 35.22 -12.70 3.38
CA SER A 605 35.85 -11.43 3.07
C SER A 605 37.36 -11.61 2.94
N PHE A 606 38.00 -10.84 2.09
CA PHE A 606 39.44 -10.77 1.99
C PHE A 606 39.91 -9.33 2.07
N SER A 607 40.98 -9.11 2.82
CA SER A 607 41.57 -7.80 2.99
C SER A 607 42.55 -7.54 1.83
N GLY A 608 42.23 -6.53 1.02
CA GLY A 608 43.12 -6.04 -0.04
C GLY A 608 43.89 -4.80 0.43
N HIS A 609 45.20 -4.76 0.11
CA HIS A 609 46.00 -3.55 0.34
C HIS A 609 45.87 -2.60 -0.87
N LEU A 610 45.41 -1.39 -0.65
CA LEU A 610 45.53 -0.34 -1.65
C LEU A 610 46.99 0.16 -1.71
N LEU A 611 47.61 0.02 -2.89
CA LEU A 611 49.05 0.26 -3.14
C LEU A 611 49.58 1.65 -2.72
N LYS A 612 48.78 2.57 -2.20
CA LYS A 612 49.17 3.94 -1.88
C LYS A 612 49.02 4.39 -0.43
N ASP A 613 48.17 3.73 0.35
CA ASP A 613 47.81 4.26 1.68
C ASP A 613 47.72 3.08 2.67
N GLU A 614 48.58 2.38 3.11
CA GLU A 614 48.54 1.39 4.22
C GLU A 614 47.14 1.02 4.79
N LYS A 615 46.09 1.37 4.06
CA LYS A 615 44.72 1.05 4.39
C LYS A 615 44.32 -0.27 3.78
N THR A 616 43.90 -1.21 4.60
CA THR A 616 43.26 -2.43 4.18
C THR A 616 41.79 -2.12 3.80
N LEU A 617 41.36 -2.55 2.62
CA LEU A 617 39.99 -2.57 2.19
C LEU A 617 39.50 -4.02 2.30
N ASP A 618 38.52 -4.27 3.15
CA ASP A 618 37.84 -5.55 3.20
C ASP A 618 36.85 -5.66 2.05
N VAL A 619 37.01 -6.67 1.21
CA VAL A 619 36.13 -6.95 0.07
C VAL A 619 35.35 -8.21 0.37
N ASP A 620 34.04 -8.07 0.46
CA ASP A 620 33.15 -9.20 0.68
C ASP A 620 32.94 -9.98 -0.62
N TRP A 621 32.98 -11.31 -0.52
CA TRP A 621 32.72 -12.22 -1.62
C TRP A 621 31.39 -12.92 -1.44
N PHE A 622 30.49 -12.79 -2.44
CA PHE A 622 29.15 -13.40 -2.47
C PHE A 622 29.13 -14.56 -3.46
N THR A 623 28.52 -15.68 -3.08
CA THR A 623 28.33 -16.83 -3.98
C THR A 623 27.13 -16.66 -4.86
N THR A 624 25.97 -16.34 -4.27
CA THR A 624 24.69 -16.16 -4.96
C THR A 624 23.82 -15.14 -4.22
N THR A 625 22.90 -14.51 -4.93
CA THR A 625 21.89 -13.63 -4.34
C THR A 625 20.88 -14.45 -3.53
N ASN A 626 20.43 -13.94 -2.38
CA ASN A 626 19.45 -14.57 -1.49
C ASN A 626 19.87 -15.98 -1.01
N ASN A 627 21.16 -16.15 -0.75
CA ASN A 627 21.80 -17.43 -0.44
C ASN A 627 21.55 -17.92 1.00
N TYR A 628 21.09 -17.05 1.89
CA TYR A 628 20.87 -17.38 3.30
C TYR A 628 19.40 -17.27 3.68
N GLN A 629 18.87 -18.26 4.39
CA GLN A 629 17.53 -18.21 4.96
C GLN A 629 17.63 -17.75 6.41
N MET A 630 17.02 -16.62 6.71
CA MET A 630 16.91 -16.09 8.06
C MET A 630 16.13 -17.04 8.99
N PRO A 631 16.31 -16.98 10.30
CA PRO A 631 15.46 -17.68 11.26
C PRO A 631 13.98 -17.33 11.11
N ASP A 632 13.09 -18.23 11.56
CA ASP A 632 11.66 -18.05 11.49
C ASP A 632 11.20 -16.85 12.34
N TYR A 633 10.20 -16.13 11.83
CA TYR A 633 9.51 -15.04 12.51
C TYR A 633 8.34 -15.60 13.32
N ILE A 634 8.33 -15.36 14.63
CA ILE A 634 7.23 -15.76 15.51
C ILE A 634 6.85 -14.57 16.40
N ARG A 635 5.57 -14.23 16.41
CA ARG A 635 5.07 -13.13 17.24
C ARG A 635 3.69 -13.50 17.80
N TRP A 636 3.47 -13.14 19.03
CA TRP A 636 2.17 -13.23 19.66
C TRP A 636 1.83 -11.91 20.34
N ASP A 637 0.70 -11.32 19.95
CA ASP A 637 0.17 -10.09 20.50
C ASP A 637 -1.12 -10.40 21.25
N ILE A 638 -1.31 -9.79 22.41
CA ILE A 638 -2.54 -9.93 23.21
C ILE A 638 -3.04 -8.54 23.61
N GLY A 639 -4.35 -8.42 23.73
CA GLY A 639 -4.97 -7.17 24.14
C GLY A 639 -6.30 -7.35 24.83
N ALA A 640 -6.74 -6.29 25.46
CA ALA A 640 -8.05 -6.16 26.02
C ALA A 640 -8.61 -4.78 25.68
N TYR A 641 -9.91 -4.70 25.51
CA TYR A 641 -10.58 -3.42 25.31
C TYR A 641 -11.81 -3.28 26.21
N ILE A 642 -12.11 -2.02 26.49
CA ILE A 642 -13.35 -1.64 27.17
C ILE A 642 -13.99 -0.55 26.29
N LYS A 643 -15.21 -0.80 25.83
CA LYS A 643 -16.04 0.13 25.09
C LYS A 643 -17.20 0.58 25.99
N TRP A 644 -17.42 1.87 26.08
CA TRP A 644 -18.57 2.47 26.77
C TRP A 644 -19.45 3.13 25.72
N GLU A 645 -20.76 2.90 25.81
CA GLU A 645 -21.78 3.50 24.95
C GLU A 645 -22.76 4.28 25.83
N GLU A 646 -22.55 5.58 25.89
CA GLU A 646 -23.40 6.51 26.63
C GLU A 646 -24.35 7.25 25.66
N ALA A 647 -25.38 7.89 26.19
CA ALA A 647 -26.39 8.55 25.36
C ALA A 647 -25.81 9.65 24.42
N ARG A 648 -24.68 10.25 24.75
CA ARG A 648 -24.06 11.37 24.02
C ARG A 648 -22.70 11.05 23.41
N TYR A 649 -22.05 9.99 23.84
CA TYR A 649 -20.71 9.64 23.34
C TYR A 649 -20.47 8.14 23.42
N THR A 650 -19.60 7.69 22.56
CA THR A 650 -18.99 6.36 22.65
C THR A 650 -17.52 6.53 22.94
N SER A 651 -16.97 5.76 23.88
CA SER A 651 -15.52 5.75 24.12
C SER A 651 -14.97 4.33 24.17
N MET A 652 -13.70 4.19 23.81
CA MET A 652 -13.01 2.91 23.76
C MET A 652 -11.58 3.07 24.27
N LEU A 653 -11.24 2.24 25.23
CA LEU A 653 -9.88 2.09 25.76
C LEU A 653 -9.34 0.74 25.31
N ASN A 654 -8.22 0.72 24.60
CA ASN A 654 -7.49 -0.49 24.25
C ASN A 654 -6.18 -0.54 25.03
N LEU A 655 -5.89 -1.71 25.57
CA LEU A 655 -4.64 -2.05 26.22
C LEU A 655 -4.09 -3.28 25.52
N GLY A 656 -2.82 -3.26 25.15
CA GLY A 656 -2.21 -4.36 24.44
C GLY A 656 -0.76 -4.59 24.81
N ILE A 657 -0.28 -5.76 24.50
CA ILE A 657 1.14 -6.11 24.55
C ILE A 657 1.48 -6.71 23.19
N TYR A 658 2.32 -6.00 22.45
CA TYR A 658 2.93 -6.47 21.22
C TYR A 658 4.12 -7.37 21.56
N ASN A 659 4.26 -8.49 20.86
CA ASN A 659 5.33 -9.46 21.04
C ASN A 659 5.49 -9.95 22.49
N VAL A 660 4.41 -10.52 23.05
CA VAL A 660 4.37 -11.08 24.42
C VAL A 660 5.49 -12.10 24.67
N LEU A 661 5.90 -12.84 23.63
CA LEU A 661 6.98 -13.81 23.72
C LEU A 661 8.35 -13.17 23.92
N ASN A 662 8.45 -11.84 23.78
CA ASN A 662 9.70 -11.07 23.76
C ASN A 662 10.76 -11.70 22.85
N ARG A 663 10.32 -12.31 21.75
CA ARG A 663 11.22 -12.95 20.80
C ARG A 663 11.97 -11.88 20.00
N HIS A 664 13.27 -12.02 19.92
CA HIS A 664 14.13 -11.20 19.07
C HIS A 664 14.00 -11.70 17.64
N ASN A 665 12.96 -11.24 16.95
CA ASN A 665 12.68 -11.62 15.57
C ASN A 665 13.74 -11.05 14.62
N PRO A 666 14.14 -11.81 13.57
CA PRO A 666 15.18 -11.39 12.66
C PRO A 666 14.71 -10.20 11.81
N TYR A 667 15.48 -9.12 11.84
CA TYR A 667 15.34 -7.98 10.97
C TYR A 667 16.33 -8.05 9.82
N THR A 668 17.63 -8.12 10.14
CA THR A 668 18.73 -8.33 9.19
C THR A 668 19.88 -9.00 9.91
N ILE A 669 20.88 -9.41 9.14
CA ILE A 669 22.13 -9.98 9.63
C ILE A 669 23.29 -9.11 9.17
N THR A 670 24.25 -8.86 10.04
CA THR A 670 25.46 -8.08 9.75
C THR A 670 26.68 -8.80 10.25
N TYR A 671 27.78 -8.69 9.52
CA TYR A 671 29.07 -9.25 9.93
C TYR A 671 29.81 -8.20 10.76
N ASP A 672 30.24 -8.60 11.96
CA ASP A 672 31.10 -7.80 12.81
C ASP A 672 32.56 -8.16 12.56
N GLY A 673 33.31 -7.26 11.91
CA GLY A 673 34.71 -7.47 11.56
C GLY A 673 35.65 -7.55 12.76
N GLU A 674 35.29 -6.98 13.91
CA GLU A 674 36.09 -7.01 15.14
C GLU A 674 35.98 -8.38 15.84
N THR A 675 34.74 -8.87 16.01
CA THR A 675 34.46 -10.17 16.64
C THR A 675 34.55 -11.32 15.65
N ARG A 676 34.54 -11.06 14.34
CA ARG A 676 34.45 -12.04 13.25
C ARG A 676 33.25 -12.96 13.35
N GLU A 677 32.12 -12.39 13.81
CA GLU A 677 30.87 -13.12 14.01
C GLU A 677 29.74 -12.47 13.22
N TRP A 678 28.78 -13.29 12.80
CA TRP A 678 27.52 -12.81 12.26
C TRP A 678 26.57 -12.45 13.39
N LYS A 679 26.06 -11.22 13.39
CA LYS A 679 25.12 -10.71 14.39
C LYS A 679 23.76 -10.48 13.76
N GLN A 680 22.73 -11.06 14.36
CA GLN A 680 21.34 -10.76 14.02
C GLN A 680 20.92 -9.45 14.69
N ILE A 681 20.37 -8.54 13.88
CA ILE A 681 19.70 -7.33 14.36
C ILE A 681 18.21 -7.64 14.48
N SER A 682 17.59 -7.22 15.58
CA SER A 682 16.15 -7.32 15.86
C SER A 682 15.64 -5.96 16.29
N LEU A 683 14.42 -5.56 15.87
CA LEU A 683 13.94 -4.19 16.09
C LEU A 683 12.97 -4.07 17.26
N LEU A 684 11.98 -4.95 17.35
CA LEU A 684 10.84 -4.78 18.24
C LEU A 684 10.83 -5.83 19.36
N PRO A 685 11.25 -5.48 20.60
CA PRO A 685 11.07 -6.31 21.77
C PRO A 685 9.59 -6.33 22.19
N ILE A 686 9.31 -6.84 23.36
CA ILE A 686 8.00 -6.69 24.00
C ILE A 686 7.66 -5.20 24.17
N MET A 687 6.49 -4.78 23.67
CA MET A 687 6.06 -3.39 23.74
C MET A 687 4.62 -3.28 24.27
N PRO A 688 4.37 -2.49 25.33
CA PRO A 688 3.02 -2.16 25.72
C PRO A 688 2.38 -1.21 24.69
N SER A 689 1.12 -1.42 24.41
CA SER A 689 0.34 -0.52 23.57
C SER A 689 -0.90 -0.03 24.29
N LEU A 690 -1.18 1.26 24.13
CA LEU A 690 -2.31 1.95 24.73
C LEU A 690 -2.98 2.82 23.68
N SER A 691 -4.29 2.77 23.58
CA SER A 691 -5.05 3.79 22.86
C SER A 691 -6.37 4.10 23.53
N TYR A 692 -6.77 5.35 23.44
CA TYR A 692 -8.06 5.85 23.89
C TYR A 692 -8.70 6.65 22.76
N ARG A 693 -9.98 6.38 22.54
CA ARG A 693 -10.80 7.07 21.54
C ARG A 693 -12.12 7.49 22.16
N ILE A 694 -12.57 8.68 21.83
CA ILE A 694 -13.88 9.20 22.20
C ILE A 694 -14.57 9.79 20.98
N GLN A 695 -15.85 9.53 20.83
CA GLN A 695 -16.67 9.95 19.70
C GLN A 695 -18.01 10.51 20.21
N PHE A 696 -18.41 11.67 19.69
CA PHE A 696 -19.66 12.38 20.01
C PHE A 696 -20.56 12.50 18.79
#